data_8823598f03e9a6d5c8d3a78d7409a32f
#
_entry.id   8823598f03e9a6d5c8d3a78d7409a32f
#
_cell.length_a   1.000
_cell.length_b   1.000
_cell.length_c   1.000
_cell.angle_alpha   90.00
_cell.angle_beta   90.00
_cell.angle_gamma   90.00
#
_symmetry.space_group_name_H-M   'P 1'
#
loop_
_entity.id
_entity.type
_entity.pdbx_description
1 polymer ?
#
loop_
_entity_poly.entity_id
_entity_poly.type
_entity_poly.pdbx_seq_one_letter_code
_entity_poly.pdbx_strand_id
1 'polypeptide(L)'
;MMKKTVSKIIFLVLLSVLALHADIIIESKNQNIELLGVPYYEDKDSSLTLKEVQSKEFSVVDGSVANFGFTKSRYWFKIAILPKEDAKVDKWWLNVSYPLLDQLDLYICDDNNSLIELKKSGKLRPFIEREVADRNFLFQLDMSKKQILYLSVNTQSSMQIPMSIQSSKSLMSNEQYMLVLSGLYYGVFLIIFFYNLITFVYTRKKNYFLYLIFISAFVIYQLSLDGLGIQFIWPESYWLIHHGNGTMMGILIFTIILFSRNFLKTREFAPLLDKVLNFIAYIMFVVMVFATFRPYGDVVLYISVTAVFLPFLLISAGIIAYRRKFYPARFYVMGWGLFLTGSVLFAMNKFAFIEGMHFLAYAQQVGSALEMIFLSWALADHQKQSEREYLKKLSGLNTLLEEKVENSLIQVRKNDQVLIEKSRLAAMGEMIEQIAHQWRQPLNTLALINQNLYFKVQLNTMEKDDCIQAHDKINDQLQYMSQTIDDFRNFSQPHKEKENFIIEDVIKSAINLSEGSLKYAKVKTYLNSTNEHMAFGMRHEMMQVFMNLIKNVQDIAIDKKEKEAWVKFFIEEEEDKVKILIEDNVGGISDKKIKKIFNPYFSTKQKLGGTGIGLYMSKEIIEKSMSGHISVTNSKEGAVFKIVLPKVSRNK
;
A
#
# COMPACT_ATOMS: atom_id res chain seq x y z
N MET A 1 10.32 -40.25 68.56
CA MET A 1 9.92 -39.74 67.23
C MET A 1 10.48 -40.57 66.05
N MET A 2 11.77 -40.85 66.03
CA MET A 2 12.47 -41.63 64.99
C MET A 2 11.91 -43.05 64.73
N LYS A 3 11.52 -43.82 65.75
CA LYS A 3 10.95 -45.16 65.57
C LYS A 3 9.60 -45.18 64.83
N LYS A 4 8.74 -44.15 64.98
CA LYS A 4 7.48 -44.01 64.24
C LYS A 4 7.67 -43.65 62.80
N THR A 5 8.72 -42.87 62.49
CA THR A 5 9.09 -42.44 61.13
C THR A 5 9.69 -43.61 60.35
N VAL A 6 10.58 -44.39 61.00
CA VAL A 6 11.19 -45.58 60.39
C VAL A 6 10.13 -46.68 60.18
N SER A 7 9.18 -46.87 61.11
CA SER A 7 8.07 -47.80 60.93
C SER A 7 7.10 -47.38 59.79
N LYS A 8 6.87 -46.07 59.59
CA LYS A 8 6.09 -45.57 58.47
C LYS A 8 6.81 -45.75 57.11
N ILE A 9 8.13 -45.54 57.11
CA ILE A 9 8.97 -45.76 55.93
C ILE A 9 9.03 -47.24 55.56
N ILE A 10 9.22 -48.12 56.56
CA ILE A 10 9.20 -49.58 56.36
C ILE A 10 7.79 -50.06 55.94
N PHE A 11 6.71 -49.48 56.48
CA PHE A 11 5.34 -49.81 56.10
C PHE A 11 5.04 -49.30 54.66
N LEU A 12 5.52 -48.10 54.27
CA LEU A 12 5.45 -47.58 52.90
C LEU A 12 6.27 -48.41 51.90
N VAL A 13 7.45 -48.86 52.31
CA VAL A 13 8.33 -49.74 51.50
C VAL A 13 7.71 -51.15 51.41
N LEU A 14 7.11 -51.70 52.48
CA LEU A 14 6.36 -52.95 52.44
C LEU A 14 5.08 -52.82 51.59
N LEU A 15 4.35 -51.71 51.68
CA LEU A 15 3.20 -51.44 50.80
C LEU A 15 3.61 -51.32 49.34
N SER A 16 4.75 -50.68 49.01
CA SER A 16 5.27 -50.61 47.67
C SER A 16 5.71 -51.96 47.13
N VAL A 17 6.26 -52.82 47.95
CA VAL A 17 6.68 -54.20 47.56
C VAL A 17 5.44 -55.12 47.39
N LEU A 18 4.35 -54.91 48.17
CA LEU A 18 3.09 -55.62 47.97
C LEU A 18 2.27 -55.14 46.76
N ALA A 19 2.47 -53.89 46.34
CA ALA A 19 1.85 -53.36 45.11
C ALA A 19 2.47 -53.94 43.83
N LEU A 20 3.61 -54.63 43.89
CA LEU A 20 4.35 -55.17 42.77
C LEU A 20 3.63 -56.28 41.99
N HIS A 21 2.51 -56.82 42.47
CA HIS A 21 1.78 -57.94 41.86
C HIS A 21 0.25 -57.84 42.00
N ALA A 22 -0.29 -56.62 42.16
CA ALA A 22 -1.74 -56.48 42.25
C ALA A 22 -2.39 -56.62 40.86
N ASP A 23 -3.22 -57.65 40.70
CA ASP A 23 -4.10 -57.79 39.54
C ASP A 23 -5.00 -56.54 39.44
N ILE A 24 -5.13 -55.96 38.22
CA ILE A 24 -6.03 -54.84 37.96
C ILE A 24 -7.46 -55.42 37.93
N ILE A 25 -8.24 -55.06 38.94
CA ILE A 25 -9.65 -55.53 39.07
C ILE A 25 -10.51 -54.62 38.17
N ILE A 26 -11.20 -55.22 37.20
CA ILE A 26 -12.12 -54.52 36.31
C ILE A 26 -13.55 -54.77 36.76
N GLU A 27 -14.25 -53.68 37.08
CA GLU A 27 -15.64 -53.63 37.46
C GLU A 27 -16.44 -52.74 36.53
N SER A 28 -17.68 -53.04 36.21
CA SER A 28 -18.58 -52.22 35.40
C SER A 28 -18.73 -50.79 35.90
N LYS A 29 -18.54 -50.58 37.21
CA LYS A 29 -18.59 -49.26 37.84
C LYS A 29 -17.44 -48.34 37.44
N ASN A 30 -16.27 -48.91 37.19
CA ASN A 30 -15.04 -48.17 36.85
C ASN A 30 -14.82 -48.20 35.32
N GLN A 31 -15.59 -47.41 34.58
CA GLN A 31 -15.60 -47.43 33.13
C GLN A 31 -14.30 -46.92 32.44
N ASN A 32 -13.41 -46.26 33.18
CA ASN A 32 -12.11 -45.81 32.73
C ASN A 32 -11.06 -45.99 33.85
N ILE A 33 -10.08 -46.83 33.62
CA ILE A 33 -9.00 -47.14 34.55
C ILE A 33 -7.68 -46.72 33.94
N GLU A 34 -7.08 -45.64 34.43
CA GLU A 34 -5.73 -45.22 34.03
C GLU A 34 -4.68 -46.17 34.59
N LEU A 35 -3.76 -46.63 33.76
CA LEU A 35 -2.73 -47.57 34.14
C LEU A 35 -1.44 -46.81 34.52
N LEU A 36 -1.31 -46.53 35.81
CA LEU A 36 -0.13 -45.87 36.37
C LEU A 36 0.77 -46.89 37.05
N GLY A 37 2.07 -46.68 37.04
CA GLY A 37 3.03 -47.57 37.71
C GLY A 37 3.09 -48.96 37.09
N VAL A 38 2.84 -49.14 35.82
CA VAL A 38 2.84 -50.44 35.15
C VAL A 38 4.25 -51.03 35.15
N PRO A 39 4.41 -52.32 35.57
CA PRO A 39 5.69 -53.01 35.53
C PRO A 39 6.25 -53.07 34.10
N TYR A 40 7.53 -52.75 33.95
CA TYR A 40 8.21 -52.74 32.67
C TYR A 40 9.57 -53.43 32.70
N TYR A 41 10.02 -53.86 31.53
CA TYR A 41 11.37 -54.38 31.31
C TYR A 41 11.97 -53.71 30.06
N GLU A 42 13.23 -53.24 30.17
CA GLU A 42 13.98 -52.65 29.03
C GLU A 42 14.78 -53.75 28.30
N ASP A 43 14.44 -54.02 27.07
CA ASP A 43 15.16 -54.90 26.15
C ASP A 43 16.08 -54.04 25.25
N LYS A 44 17.35 -53.84 25.67
CA LYS A 44 18.31 -52.92 25.03
C LYS A 44 18.62 -53.32 23.61
N ASP A 45 18.70 -54.59 23.32
CA ASP A 45 19.07 -55.12 21.99
C ASP A 45 17.84 -55.42 21.13
N SER A 46 16.64 -55.22 21.68
CA SER A 46 15.37 -55.53 20.99
C SER A 46 15.25 -56.95 20.43
N SER A 47 15.92 -57.88 21.09
CA SER A 47 16.08 -59.26 20.61
C SER A 47 15.23 -60.29 21.36
N LEU A 48 14.70 -59.93 22.55
CA LEU A 48 14.01 -60.86 23.41
C LEU A 48 12.64 -61.29 22.85
N THR A 49 12.37 -62.59 22.95
CA THR A 49 11.07 -63.21 22.68
C THR A 49 10.16 -63.15 23.92
N LEU A 50 8.84 -63.34 23.73
CA LEU A 50 7.87 -63.38 24.83
C LEU A 50 8.31 -64.36 25.94
N LYS A 51 8.75 -65.57 25.62
CA LYS A 51 9.16 -66.60 26.58
C LYS A 51 10.34 -66.17 27.44
N GLU A 52 11.30 -65.46 26.85
CA GLU A 52 12.46 -64.96 27.57
C GLU A 52 12.09 -63.80 28.47
N VAL A 53 11.20 -62.92 28.04
CA VAL A 53 10.73 -61.76 28.82
C VAL A 53 9.86 -62.20 30.00
N GLN A 54 9.05 -63.25 29.87
CA GLN A 54 8.24 -63.83 30.95
C GLN A 54 9.08 -64.27 32.17
N SER A 55 10.38 -64.62 31.94
CA SER A 55 11.29 -65.02 33.01
C SER A 55 12.09 -63.88 33.65
N LYS A 56 11.93 -62.63 33.15
CA LYS A 56 12.67 -61.46 33.63
C LYS A 56 11.96 -60.82 34.82
N GLU A 57 12.72 -60.12 35.65
CA GLU A 57 12.20 -59.22 36.67
C GLU A 57 11.83 -57.90 36.05
N PHE A 58 10.60 -57.45 36.33
CA PHE A 58 10.04 -56.19 35.86
C PHE A 58 10.26 -55.10 36.91
N SER A 59 10.75 -53.95 36.48
CA SER A 59 10.84 -52.73 37.27
C SER A 59 9.52 -51.98 37.23
N VAL A 60 9.23 -51.18 38.25
CA VAL A 60 8.00 -50.34 38.30
C VAL A 60 8.36 -48.87 38.07
N VAL A 61 7.54 -48.18 37.30
CA VAL A 61 7.63 -46.72 37.17
C VAL A 61 6.86 -46.11 38.34
N ASP A 62 7.50 -45.27 39.15
CA ASP A 62 6.86 -44.62 40.30
C ASP A 62 5.67 -43.75 39.83
N GLY A 63 4.46 -44.23 40.08
CA GLY A 63 3.19 -43.48 40.14
C GLY A 63 2.79 -42.62 38.94
N SER A 64 3.52 -42.66 37.84
CA SER A 64 3.31 -41.81 36.69
C SER A 64 3.15 -42.59 35.38
N VAL A 65 2.80 -41.90 34.30
CA VAL A 65 2.82 -42.43 32.94
C VAL A 65 4.25 -42.80 32.54
N ALA A 66 4.44 -44.03 32.03
CA ALA A 66 5.74 -44.51 31.58
C ALA A 66 6.31 -43.59 30.50
N ASN A 67 7.45 -42.92 30.75
CA ASN A 67 8.12 -42.00 29.82
C ASN A 67 9.65 -42.21 29.91
N PHE A 68 10.24 -42.76 28.88
CA PHE A 68 11.69 -43.05 28.80
C PHE A 68 12.44 -42.14 27.81
N GLY A 69 11.77 -41.09 27.32
CA GLY A 69 12.37 -40.16 26.36
C GLY A 69 12.65 -40.82 25.01
N PHE A 70 13.76 -40.38 24.37
CA PHE A 70 14.20 -40.95 23.10
C PHE A 70 15.17 -42.12 23.38
N THR A 71 14.78 -43.32 22.96
CA THR A 71 15.56 -44.54 23.14
C THR A 71 15.47 -45.44 21.93
N LYS A 72 16.47 -46.31 21.74
CA LYS A 72 16.44 -47.38 20.70
C LYS A 72 16.01 -48.70 21.28
N SER A 73 15.89 -48.84 22.65
CA SER A 73 15.50 -50.04 23.32
C SER A 73 14.02 -50.35 23.07
N ARG A 74 13.70 -51.62 23.06
CA ARG A 74 12.32 -52.14 23.12
C ARG A 74 11.90 -52.17 24.60
N TYR A 75 10.68 -51.79 24.92
CA TYR A 75 10.12 -51.88 26.25
C TYR A 75 8.98 -52.85 26.28
N TRP A 76 8.97 -53.69 27.32
CA TRP A 76 7.91 -54.65 27.61
C TRP A 76 7.16 -54.24 28.85
N PHE A 77 5.82 -54.20 28.78
CA PHE A 77 4.95 -53.86 29.91
C PHE A 77 4.12 -55.08 30.26
N LYS A 78 4.00 -55.39 31.55
CA LYS A 78 3.22 -56.53 32.07
C LYS A 78 1.99 -56.00 32.80
N ILE A 79 0.80 -56.40 32.38
CA ILE A 79 -0.48 -55.96 32.93
C ILE A 79 -1.31 -57.20 33.24
N ALA A 80 -1.59 -57.45 34.51
CA ALA A 80 -2.46 -58.57 34.95
C ALA A 80 -3.87 -58.05 35.16
N ILE A 81 -4.86 -58.65 34.50
CA ILE A 81 -6.27 -58.21 34.50
C ILE A 81 -7.10 -59.32 35.15
N LEU A 82 -7.93 -58.92 36.14
CA LEU A 82 -8.90 -59.75 36.80
C LEU A 82 -10.29 -59.15 36.59
N PRO A 83 -11.08 -59.65 35.60
CA PRO A 83 -12.43 -59.16 35.38
C PRO A 83 -13.38 -59.72 36.42
N LYS A 84 -14.27 -58.86 36.97
CA LYS A 84 -15.42 -59.29 37.77
C LYS A 84 -16.60 -59.70 36.88
N GLU A 85 -17.57 -60.41 37.46
CA GLU A 85 -18.73 -60.90 36.69
C GLU A 85 -19.54 -59.80 36.00
N ASP A 86 -19.64 -58.63 36.62
CA ASP A 86 -20.36 -57.49 36.11
C ASP A 86 -19.63 -56.86 34.91
N ALA A 87 -18.31 -56.96 34.79
CA ALA A 87 -17.48 -56.44 33.65
C ALA A 87 -17.64 -57.30 32.38
N LYS A 88 -18.10 -58.52 32.47
CA LYS A 88 -18.27 -59.45 31.34
C LYS A 88 -19.32 -59.03 30.33
N VAL A 89 -20.23 -58.14 30.71
CA VAL A 89 -21.35 -57.68 29.88
C VAL A 89 -20.88 -56.63 28.84
N ASP A 90 -19.89 -55.83 29.20
CA ASP A 90 -19.39 -54.74 28.37
C ASP A 90 -18.16 -55.16 27.53
N LYS A 91 -17.97 -54.51 26.37
CA LYS A 91 -16.71 -54.65 25.64
C LYS A 91 -15.69 -53.66 26.20
N TRP A 92 -14.50 -54.15 26.46
CA TRP A 92 -13.40 -53.39 27.05
C TRP A 92 -12.21 -53.31 26.10
N TRP A 93 -11.50 -52.19 26.23
CA TRP A 93 -10.40 -51.86 25.34
C TRP A 93 -9.18 -51.42 26.15
N LEU A 94 -8.00 -51.96 25.81
CA LEU A 94 -6.74 -51.35 26.18
C LEU A 94 -6.48 -50.23 25.19
N ASN A 95 -6.46 -48.97 25.68
CA ASN A 95 -6.20 -47.77 24.92
C ASN A 95 -4.78 -47.27 25.21
N VAL A 96 -3.93 -47.18 24.17
CA VAL A 96 -2.61 -46.54 24.24
C VAL A 96 -2.70 -45.20 23.50
N SER A 97 -2.82 -44.09 24.28
CA SER A 97 -3.20 -42.78 23.79
C SER A 97 -1.99 -41.95 23.33
N TYR A 98 -1.11 -42.53 22.51
CA TYR A 98 0.03 -41.83 21.89
C TYR A 98 0.24 -42.24 20.43
N PRO A 99 -0.30 -41.49 19.47
CA PRO A 99 -0.36 -41.87 18.04
C PRO A 99 0.98 -42.07 17.35
N LEU A 100 2.09 -41.59 17.94
CA LEU A 100 3.41 -41.58 17.34
C LEU A 100 4.26 -42.84 17.58
N LEU A 101 3.74 -43.82 18.32
CA LEU A 101 4.43 -45.08 18.56
C LEU A 101 4.55 -45.91 17.26
N ASP A 102 5.75 -46.38 16.95
CA ASP A 102 6.05 -47.02 15.68
C ASP A 102 5.52 -48.44 15.59
N GLN A 103 5.79 -49.28 16.62
CA GLN A 103 5.41 -50.68 16.69
C GLN A 103 4.90 -51.01 18.08
N LEU A 104 3.72 -51.61 18.14
CA LEU A 104 3.09 -52.16 19.35
C LEU A 104 2.64 -53.56 19.09
N ASP A 105 3.12 -54.50 19.90
CA ASP A 105 2.71 -55.90 19.86
C ASP A 105 2.12 -56.29 21.23
N LEU A 106 0.83 -56.58 21.27
CA LEU A 106 0.12 -57.00 22.48
C LEU A 106 -0.01 -58.53 22.46
N TYR A 107 0.66 -59.18 23.38
CA TYR A 107 0.54 -60.61 23.66
C TYR A 107 -0.46 -60.82 24.82
N ILE A 108 -1.55 -61.51 24.54
CA ILE A 108 -2.55 -61.88 25.50
C ILE A 108 -2.28 -63.31 25.95
N CYS A 109 -2.01 -63.50 27.23
CA CYS A 109 -1.70 -64.79 27.83
C CYS A 109 -2.77 -65.21 28.85
N ASP A 110 -2.91 -66.49 29.06
CA ASP A 110 -3.72 -67.04 30.15
C ASP A 110 -3.02 -66.93 31.53
N ASP A 111 -3.67 -67.40 32.60
CA ASP A 111 -3.12 -67.35 33.95
C ASP A 111 -1.85 -68.23 34.13
N ASN A 112 -1.60 -69.15 33.18
CA ASN A 112 -0.37 -69.95 33.10
C ASN A 112 0.74 -69.35 32.21
N ASN A 113 0.60 -68.11 31.80
CA ASN A 113 1.53 -67.44 30.86
C ASN A 113 1.55 -68.07 29.45
N SER A 114 0.57 -68.90 29.07
CA SER A 114 0.50 -69.42 27.69
C SER A 114 -0.13 -68.40 26.76
N LEU A 115 0.48 -68.17 25.61
CA LEU A 115 -0.01 -67.23 24.61
C LEU A 115 -1.36 -67.68 24.04
N ILE A 116 -2.38 -66.86 24.18
CA ILE A 116 -3.72 -67.03 23.62
C ILE A 116 -3.81 -66.33 22.25
N GLU A 117 -3.41 -65.02 22.20
CA GLU A 117 -3.56 -64.18 21.02
C GLU A 117 -2.43 -63.16 20.93
N LEU A 118 -2.05 -62.83 19.69
CA LEU A 118 -1.10 -61.75 19.38
C LEU A 118 -1.79 -60.72 18.52
N LYS A 119 -1.91 -59.51 19.01
CA LYS A 119 -2.45 -58.38 18.30
C LYS A 119 -1.31 -57.40 17.97
N LYS A 120 -1.25 -56.98 16.74
CA LYS A 120 -0.17 -56.12 16.22
C LYS A 120 -0.75 -54.74 15.81
N SER A 121 -0.13 -53.64 16.23
CA SER A 121 -0.51 -52.30 15.87
C SER A 121 0.75 -51.39 15.80
N GLY A 122 0.57 -50.13 15.49
CA GLY A 122 1.63 -49.16 15.44
C GLY A 122 1.49 -48.21 14.27
N LYS A 123 2.22 -47.08 14.33
CA LYS A 123 2.21 -46.08 13.29
C LYS A 123 2.79 -46.63 11.97
N LEU A 124 3.85 -47.45 12.03
CA LEU A 124 4.52 -48.02 10.84
C LEU A 124 3.80 -49.21 10.21
N ARG A 125 2.66 -49.62 10.77
CA ARG A 125 1.78 -50.64 10.20
C ARG A 125 0.62 -50.02 9.44
N PRO A 126 0.07 -50.71 8.43
CA PRO A 126 -1.06 -50.20 7.66
C PRO A 126 -2.22 -49.82 8.57
N PHE A 127 -2.77 -48.62 8.38
CA PHE A 127 -3.85 -48.12 9.24
C PHE A 127 -5.10 -49.01 9.18
N ILE A 128 -5.36 -49.63 8.01
CA ILE A 128 -6.50 -50.49 7.78
C ILE A 128 -6.44 -51.80 8.62
N GLU A 129 -5.25 -52.20 9.07
CA GLU A 129 -5.06 -53.43 9.89
C GLU A 129 -5.41 -53.19 11.38
N ARG A 130 -5.69 -51.94 11.79
CA ARG A 130 -6.11 -51.67 13.18
C ARG A 130 -7.49 -52.24 13.46
N GLU A 131 -7.69 -52.81 14.66
CA GLU A 131 -9.00 -53.31 15.10
C GLU A 131 -10.09 -52.24 15.05
N VAL A 132 -9.73 -51.00 15.33
CA VAL A 132 -10.58 -49.83 15.24
C VAL A 132 -9.81 -48.75 14.47
N ALA A 133 -10.48 -48.09 13.52
CA ALA A 133 -9.93 -46.98 12.74
C ALA A 133 -9.85 -45.71 13.61
N ASP A 134 -8.96 -45.72 14.59
CA ASP A 134 -8.73 -44.66 15.56
C ASP A 134 -7.28 -44.15 15.49
N ARG A 135 -7.06 -42.88 15.86
CA ARG A 135 -5.71 -42.29 15.99
C ARG A 135 -4.88 -42.97 17.07
N ASN A 136 -5.51 -43.37 18.17
CA ASN A 136 -4.89 -44.15 19.26
C ASN A 136 -4.83 -45.62 18.91
N PHE A 137 -4.07 -46.38 19.69
CA PHE A 137 -3.97 -47.85 19.52
C PHE A 137 -4.93 -48.52 20.48
N LEU A 138 -6.02 -49.08 19.94
CA LEU A 138 -7.07 -49.74 20.65
C LEU A 138 -6.98 -51.24 20.44
N PHE A 139 -6.93 -52.00 21.52
CA PHE A 139 -6.94 -53.45 21.53
C PHE A 139 -8.15 -53.97 22.33
N GLN A 140 -9.04 -54.71 21.70
CA GLN A 140 -10.17 -55.32 22.35
C GLN A 140 -9.70 -56.40 23.32
N LEU A 141 -10.21 -56.39 24.54
CA LEU A 141 -9.91 -57.36 25.62
C LEU A 141 -11.11 -58.27 25.85
N ASP A 142 -10.81 -59.56 26.03
CA ASP A 142 -11.80 -60.53 26.45
C ASP A 142 -11.91 -60.52 27.99
N MET A 143 -13.07 -60.19 28.55
CA MET A 143 -13.32 -60.13 29.98
C MET A 143 -13.92 -61.43 30.53
N SER A 144 -13.83 -62.52 29.78
CA SER A 144 -14.35 -63.82 30.24
C SER A 144 -13.49 -64.49 31.35
N LYS A 145 -12.16 -64.21 31.29
CA LYS A 145 -11.18 -64.92 32.16
C LYS A 145 -10.09 -63.89 32.61
N LYS A 146 -9.36 -64.31 33.66
CA LYS A 146 -8.12 -63.68 34.06
C LYS A 146 -7.11 -63.76 32.92
N GLN A 147 -6.40 -62.64 32.63
CA GLN A 147 -5.44 -62.55 31.57
C GLN A 147 -4.19 -61.79 32.02
N ILE A 148 -3.08 -62.15 31.42
CA ILE A 148 -1.81 -61.41 31.58
C ILE A 148 -1.45 -60.87 30.19
N LEU A 149 -1.40 -59.53 30.11
CA LEU A 149 -1.03 -58.82 28.89
C LEU A 149 0.45 -58.47 28.94
N TYR A 150 1.17 -58.78 27.87
CA TYR A 150 2.52 -58.30 27.63
C TYR A 150 2.48 -57.36 26.42
N LEU A 151 2.68 -56.05 26.64
CA LEU A 151 2.76 -55.06 25.57
C LEU A 151 4.21 -54.76 25.27
N SER A 152 4.63 -55.10 24.07
CA SER A 152 5.98 -54.79 23.52
C SER A 152 5.90 -53.52 22.69
N VAL A 153 6.71 -52.53 23.00
CA VAL A 153 6.76 -51.24 22.31
C VAL A 153 8.18 -50.92 21.82
N ASN A 154 8.27 -50.61 20.56
CA ASN A 154 9.49 -50.07 19.94
C ASN A 154 9.17 -48.83 19.15
N THR A 155 9.91 -47.72 19.33
CA THR A 155 9.65 -46.47 18.64
C THR A 155 10.91 -45.63 18.51
N GLN A 156 11.02 -44.88 17.41
CA GLN A 156 12.02 -43.83 17.21
C GLN A 156 11.56 -42.46 17.71
N SER A 157 10.25 -42.33 18.07
CA SER A 157 9.72 -41.15 18.73
C SER A 157 9.99 -41.21 20.24
N SER A 158 9.50 -40.23 21.01
CA SER A 158 9.54 -40.29 22.46
C SER A 158 8.78 -41.52 22.95
N MET A 159 9.42 -42.32 23.81
CA MET A 159 8.87 -43.52 24.42
C MET A 159 7.95 -43.11 25.57
N GLN A 160 6.75 -42.59 25.23
CA GLN A 160 5.67 -42.25 26.18
C GLN A 160 4.50 -43.22 25.95
N ILE A 161 4.03 -43.87 27.04
CA ILE A 161 3.05 -44.93 26.92
C ILE A 161 1.92 -44.69 27.92
N PRO A 162 1.05 -43.70 27.64
CA PRO A 162 -0.17 -43.50 28.42
C PRO A 162 -1.15 -44.62 28.07
N MET A 163 -1.43 -45.45 29.05
CA MET A 163 -2.32 -46.60 28.92
C MET A 163 -3.55 -46.46 29.81
N SER A 164 -4.70 -46.89 29.31
CA SER A 164 -5.91 -47.00 30.07
C SER A 164 -6.74 -48.19 29.60
N ILE A 165 -7.53 -48.78 30.52
CA ILE A 165 -8.54 -49.78 30.20
C ILE A 165 -9.90 -49.11 30.30
N GLN A 166 -10.63 -49.11 29.18
CA GLN A 166 -11.90 -48.37 29.04
C GLN A 166 -13.01 -49.25 28.52
N SER A 167 -14.23 -49.05 29.04
CA SER A 167 -15.43 -49.64 28.45
C SER A 167 -15.72 -48.93 27.11
N SER A 168 -16.43 -49.62 26.18
CA SER A 168 -16.83 -49.02 24.89
C SER A 168 -17.61 -47.72 25.11
N LYS A 169 -18.45 -47.63 26.14
CA LYS A 169 -19.23 -46.41 26.42
C LYS A 169 -18.34 -45.23 26.82
N SER A 170 -17.36 -45.47 27.70
CA SER A 170 -16.41 -44.45 28.14
C SER A 170 -15.51 -44.01 26.97
N LEU A 171 -15.03 -44.98 26.20
CA LEU A 171 -14.20 -44.71 25.01
C LEU A 171 -14.93 -43.80 24.03
N MET A 172 -16.16 -44.14 23.63
CA MET A 172 -16.95 -43.32 22.70
C MET A 172 -17.21 -41.91 23.22
N SER A 173 -17.56 -41.78 24.52
CA SER A 173 -17.80 -40.46 25.13
C SER A 173 -16.54 -39.60 25.13
N ASN A 174 -15.39 -40.16 25.49
CA ASN A 174 -14.10 -39.48 25.52
C ASN A 174 -13.68 -39.04 24.12
N GLU A 175 -13.80 -39.92 23.11
CA GLU A 175 -13.43 -39.58 21.73
C GLU A 175 -14.34 -38.50 21.13
N GLN A 176 -15.66 -38.53 21.40
CA GLN A 176 -16.58 -37.47 20.97
C GLN A 176 -16.18 -36.12 21.57
N TYR A 177 -15.88 -36.07 22.86
CA TYR A 177 -15.42 -34.84 23.53
C TYR A 177 -14.11 -34.32 22.92
N MET A 178 -13.15 -35.23 22.70
CA MET A 178 -11.86 -34.89 22.09
C MET A 178 -11.99 -34.38 20.66
N LEU A 179 -12.89 -34.96 19.86
CA LEU A 179 -13.15 -34.50 18.49
C LEU A 179 -13.77 -33.11 18.48
N VAL A 180 -14.69 -32.80 19.40
CA VAL A 180 -15.27 -31.46 19.51
C VAL A 180 -14.19 -30.43 19.87
N LEU A 181 -13.33 -30.71 20.85
CA LEU A 181 -12.22 -29.82 21.24
C LEU A 181 -11.24 -29.63 20.09
N SER A 182 -10.88 -30.69 19.38
CA SER A 182 -10.02 -30.64 18.22
C SER A 182 -10.68 -29.82 17.09
N GLY A 183 -11.98 -29.99 16.84
CA GLY A 183 -12.75 -29.22 15.89
C GLY A 183 -12.73 -27.71 16.19
N LEU A 184 -12.94 -27.34 17.47
CA LEU A 184 -12.83 -25.94 17.90
C LEU A 184 -11.40 -25.38 17.70
N TYR A 185 -10.40 -26.16 18.10
CA TYR A 185 -8.99 -25.79 17.94
C TYR A 185 -8.62 -25.53 16.48
N TYR A 186 -8.85 -26.49 15.59
CA TYR A 186 -8.56 -26.34 14.16
C TYR A 186 -9.46 -25.32 13.47
N GLY A 187 -10.70 -25.13 13.97
CA GLY A 187 -11.62 -24.08 13.52
C GLY A 187 -11.04 -22.67 13.70
N VAL A 188 -10.38 -22.43 14.86
CA VAL A 188 -9.67 -21.14 15.09
C VAL A 188 -8.59 -20.91 14.02
N PHE A 189 -7.78 -21.91 13.71
CA PHE A 189 -6.74 -21.79 12.68
C PHE A 189 -7.34 -21.55 11.30
N LEU A 190 -8.43 -22.20 10.97
CA LEU A 190 -9.13 -22.02 9.70
C LEU A 190 -9.62 -20.57 9.53
N ILE A 191 -10.22 -20.01 10.58
CA ILE A 191 -10.68 -18.62 10.59
C ILE A 191 -9.48 -17.66 10.40
N ILE A 192 -8.40 -17.87 11.16
CA ILE A 192 -7.19 -17.04 11.07
C ILE A 192 -6.58 -17.14 9.66
N PHE A 193 -6.53 -18.37 9.11
CA PHE A 193 -6.01 -18.59 7.76
C PHE A 193 -6.81 -17.84 6.71
N PHE A 194 -8.13 -17.97 6.67
CA PHE A 194 -8.97 -17.29 5.68
C PHE A 194 -8.96 -15.77 5.85
N TYR A 195 -8.97 -15.27 7.08
CA TYR A 195 -8.82 -13.83 7.33
C TYR A 195 -7.51 -13.28 6.74
N ASN A 196 -6.38 -13.95 7.00
CA ASN A 196 -5.09 -13.53 6.48
C ASN A 196 -4.95 -13.78 4.97
N LEU A 197 -5.61 -14.80 4.41
CA LEU A 197 -5.66 -15.06 2.97
C LEU A 197 -6.40 -13.94 2.23
N ILE A 198 -7.57 -13.55 2.70
CA ILE A 198 -8.33 -12.43 2.13
C ILE A 198 -7.49 -11.16 2.19
N THR A 199 -6.86 -10.89 3.34
CA THR A 199 -5.99 -9.72 3.51
C THR A 199 -4.78 -9.78 2.57
N PHE A 200 -4.18 -10.95 2.37
CA PHE A 200 -3.09 -11.14 1.40
C PHE A 200 -3.54 -10.88 -0.04
N VAL A 201 -4.68 -11.43 -0.45
CA VAL A 201 -5.21 -11.24 -1.82
C VAL A 201 -5.43 -9.77 -2.10
N TYR A 202 -5.93 -9.02 -1.12
CA TYR A 202 -6.19 -7.59 -1.23
C TYR A 202 -4.90 -6.75 -1.21
N THR A 203 -3.99 -7.02 -0.26
CA THR A 203 -2.81 -6.17 -0.01
C THR A 203 -1.55 -6.59 -0.78
N ARG A 204 -1.46 -7.88 -1.19
CA ARG A 204 -0.30 -8.51 -1.83
C ARG A 204 1.00 -8.39 -1.03
N LYS A 205 0.92 -8.15 0.28
CA LYS A 205 2.11 -7.95 1.13
C LYS A 205 2.77 -9.26 1.51
N LYS A 206 4.10 -9.33 1.36
CA LYS A 206 4.93 -10.51 1.62
C LYS A 206 4.76 -11.07 3.04
N ASN A 207 4.53 -10.23 4.05
CA ASN A 207 4.36 -10.68 5.43
C ASN A 207 3.15 -11.60 5.59
N TYR A 208 2.01 -11.29 4.95
CA TYR A 208 0.82 -12.14 4.98
C TYR A 208 1.05 -13.47 4.26
N PHE A 209 1.74 -13.46 3.13
CA PHE A 209 2.11 -14.68 2.40
C PHE A 209 2.98 -15.62 3.26
N LEU A 210 4.04 -15.08 3.88
CA LEU A 210 4.91 -15.87 4.74
C LEU A 210 4.17 -16.42 5.96
N TYR A 211 3.24 -15.63 6.51
CA TYR A 211 2.40 -16.05 7.63
C TYR A 211 1.43 -17.17 7.25
N LEU A 212 0.82 -17.11 6.07
CA LEU A 212 -0.05 -18.18 5.56
C LEU A 212 0.72 -19.49 5.39
N ILE A 213 1.94 -19.45 4.85
CA ILE A 213 2.79 -20.64 4.73
C ILE A 213 3.10 -21.20 6.12
N PHE A 214 3.45 -20.33 7.09
CA PHE A 214 3.73 -20.74 8.46
C PHE A 214 2.52 -21.38 9.13
N ILE A 215 1.31 -20.77 9.07
CA ILE A 215 0.09 -21.37 9.62
C ILE A 215 -0.19 -22.73 8.99
N SER A 216 -0.08 -22.84 7.66
CA SER A 216 -0.30 -24.10 6.95
C SER A 216 0.66 -25.19 7.42
N ALA A 217 1.96 -24.86 7.53
CA ALA A 217 2.98 -25.77 8.02
C ALA A 217 2.69 -26.20 9.46
N PHE A 218 2.27 -25.25 10.32
CA PHE A 218 1.92 -25.52 11.71
C PHE A 218 0.73 -26.47 11.82
N VAL A 219 -0.36 -26.21 11.10
CA VAL A 219 -1.58 -27.03 11.14
C VAL A 219 -1.29 -28.45 10.64
N ILE A 220 -0.55 -28.61 9.54
CA ILE A 220 -0.19 -29.91 8.99
C ILE A 220 0.67 -30.70 9.99
N TYR A 221 1.66 -30.05 10.59
CA TYR A 221 2.48 -30.67 11.63
C TYR A 221 1.66 -31.07 12.85
N GLN A 222 0.77 -30.21 13.36
CA GLN A 222 -0.08 -30.49 14.51
C GLN A 222 -1.06 -31.65 14.23
N LEU A 223 -1.67 -31.71 13.03
CA LEU A 223 -2.51 -32.84 12.61
C LEU A 223 -1.74 -34.16 12.62
N SER A 224 -0.44 -34.13 12.30
CA SER A 224 0.42 -35.30 12.35
C SER A 224 0.72 -35.73 13.80
N LEU A 225 0.96 -34.76 14.71
CA LEU A 225 1.20 -35.03 16.14
C LEU A 225 -0.04 -35.61 16.84
N ASP A 226 -1.20 -35.01 16.54
CA ASP A 226 -2.49 -35.45 17.16
C ASP A 226 -3.01 -36.80 16.58
N GLY A 227 -2.34 -37.32 15.52
CA GLY A 227 -2.77 -38.55 14.86
C GLY A 227 -3.97 -38.38 13.91
N LEU A 228 -4.62 -37.19 13.90
CA LEU A 228 -5.77 -36.92 13.03
C LEU A 228 -5.37 -36.92 11.54
N GLY A 229 -4.14 -36.56 11.22
CA GLY A 229 -3.62 -36.62 9.86
C GLY A 229 -3.61 -38.06 9.32
N ILE A 230 -3.15 -39.02 10.11
CA ILE A 230 -3.12 -40.44 9.75
C ILE A 230 -4.55 -41.02 9.72
N GLN A 231 -5.41 -40.61 10.63
CA GLN A 231 -6.78 -41.12 10.70
C GLN A 231 -7.66 -40.66 9.52
N PHE A 232 -7.55 -39.38 9.09
CA PHE A 232 -8.53 -38.80 8.15
C PHE A 232 -7.96 -38.33 6.81
N ILE A 233 -6.65 -38.00 6.74
CA ILE A 233 -6.11 -37.29 5.57
C ILE A 233 -5.12 -38.16 4.76
N TRP A 234 -4.19 -38.88 5.43
CA TRP A 234 -3.18 -39.70 4.75
C TRP A 234 -2.98 -41.09 5.37
N PRO A 235 -4.07 -41.90 5.56
CA PRO A 235 -3.99 -43.21 6.23
C PRO A 235 -3.06 -44.21 5.52
N GLU A 236 -2.90 -44.09 4.21
CA GLU A 236 -2.13 -45.03 3.38
C GLU A 236 -0.80 -44.47 2.90
N SER A 237 -0.45 -43.23 3.23
CA SER A 237 0.78 -42.60 2.74
C SER A 237 2.00 -43.11 3.52
N TYR A 238 2.66 -44.14 3.00
CA TYR A 238 3.90 -44.67 3.57
C TYR A 238 4.93 -43.57 3.85
N TRP A 239 5.17 -42.68 2.88
CA TRP A 239 6.17 -41.62 3.02
C TRP A 239 5.84 -40.64 4.15
N LEU A 240 4.59 -40.16 4.26
CA LEU A 240 4.16 -39.25 5.31
C LEU A 240 4.23 -39.90 6.70
N ILE A 241 3.95 -41.19 6.78
CA ILE A 241 4.00 -41.95 8.01
C ILE A 241 5.45 -42.11 8.51
N HIS A 242 6.39 -42.41 7.62
CA HIS A 242 7.79 -42.72 7.97
C HIS A 242 8.67 -41.46 8.09
N HIS A 243 8.49 -40.48 7.18
CA HIS A 243 9.36 -39.31 7.05
C HIS A 243 8.64 -37.99 7.37
N GLY A 244 7.29 -37.99 7.40
CA GLY A 244 6.49 -36.78 7.46
C GLY A 244 6.77 -35.92 8.68
N ASN A 245 6.83 -36.49 9.89
CA ASN A 245 7.02 -35.72 11.13
C ASN A 245 8.31 -34.89 11.12
N GLY A 246 9.43 -35.48 10.72
CA GLY A 246 10.71 -34.78 10.64
C GLY A 246 10.71 -33.69 9.58
N THR A 247 10.16 -34.00 8.41
CA THR A 247 10.07 -33.05 7.29
C THR A 247 9.13 -31.89 7.62
N MET A 248 7.93 -32.18 8.15
CA MET A 248 6.93 -31.15 8.52
C MET A 248 7.44 -30.21 9.61
N MET A 249 8.13 -30.76 10.63
CA MET A 249 8.73 -29.94 11.69
C MET A 249 9.88 -29.08 11.17
N GLY A 250 10.70 -29.60 10.24
CA GLY A 250 11.73 -28.85 9.56
C GLY A 250 11.14 -27.68 8.74
N ILE A 251 10.05 -27.93 7.99
CA ILE A 251 9.31 -26.92 7.23
C ILE A 251 8.75 -25.85 8.20
N LEU A 252 8.17 -26.26 9.33
CA LEU A 252 7.60 -25.36 10.33
C LEU A 252 8.68 -24.41 10.87
N ILE A 253 9.81 -24.95 11.33
CA ILE A 253 10.92 -24.14 11.86
C ILE A 253 11.48 -23.21 10.81
N PHE A 254 11.66 -23.67 9.60
CA PHE A 254 12.15 -22.86 8.49
C PHE A 254 11.20 -21.69 8.18
N THR A 255 9.90 -21.97 8.05
CA THR A 255 8.89 -20.97 7.68
C THR A 255 8.68 -19.91 8.77
N ILE A 256 8.71 -20.30 10.06
CA ILE A 256 8.60 -19.33 11.16
C ILE A 256 9.81 -18.40 11.22
N ILE A 257 11.03 -18.89 10.95
CA ILE A 257 12.22 -18.06 10.87
C ILE A 257 12.09 -17.05 9.72
N LEU A 258 11.67 -17.50 8.53
CA LEU A 258 11.46 -16.60 7.39
C LEU A 258 10.43 -15.53 7.67
N PHE A 259 9.29 -15.91 8.26
CA PHE A 259 8.24 -14.99 8.66
C PHE A 259 8.77 -13.96 9.67
N SER A 260 9.38 -14.43 10.75
CA SER A 260 9.86 -13.58 11.84
C SER A 260 10.92 -12.59 11.40
N ARG A 261 11.88 -13.02 10.59
CA ARG A 261 12.93 -12.14 10.02
C ARG A 261 12.32 -11.02 9.16
N ASN A 262 11.35 -11.37 8.32
CA ASN A 262 10.71 -10.39 7.44
C ASN A 262 9.77 -9.45 8.23
N PHE A 263 8.96 -9.99 9.15
CA PHE A 263 8.02 -9.22 9.96
C PHE A 263 8.72 -8.24 10.89
N LEU A 264 9.69 -8.71 11.69
CA LEU A 264 10.45 -7.90 12.65
C LEU A 264 11.51 -7.03 12.01
N LYS A 265 11.74 -7.15 10.68
CA LYS A 265 12.83 -6.46 9.97
C LYS A 265 14.18 -6.67 10.67
N THR A 266 14.49 -7.92 11.05
CA THR A 266 15.66 -8.23 11.89
C THR A 266 16.97 -7.75 11.28
N ARG A 267 17.07 -7.70 9.95
CA ARG A 267 18.22 -7.16 9.23
C ARG A 267 18.52 -5.69 9.59
N GLU A 268 17.46 -4.89 9.85
CA GLU A 268 17.59 -3.47 10.21
C GLU A 268 17.76 -3.28 11.72
N PHE A 269 16.93 -3.98 12.52
CA PHE A 269 16.84 -3.73 13.96
C PHE A 269 17.76 -4.59 14.80
N ALA A 270 18.10 -5.82 14.35
CA ALA A 270 18.91 -6.79 15.09
C ALA A 270 19.85 -7.59 14.17
N PRO A 271 20.83 -6.95 13.49
CA PRO A 271 21.62 -7.58 12.43
C PRO A 271 22.42 -8.80 12.87
N LEU A 272 22.88 -8.85 14.14
CA LEU A 272 23.57 -10.03 14.68
C LEU A 272 22.60 -11.22 14.80
N LEU A 273 21.42 -10.99 15.40
CA LEU A 273 20.39 -12.04 15.48
C LEU A 273 19.89 -12.46 14.10
N ASP A 274 19.81 -11.54 13.13
CA ASP A 274 19.45 -11.88 11.76
C ASP A 274 20.44 -12.89 11.14
N LYS A 275 21.74 -12.71 11.36
CA LYS A 275 22.76 -13.68 10.91
C LYS A 275 22.58 -15.05 11.57
N VAL A 276 22.35 -15.07 12.88
CA VAL A 276 22.09 -16.32 13.62
C VAL A 276 20.83 -17.03 13.12
N LEU A 277 19.71 -16.30 13.00
CA LEU A 277 18.46 -16.84 12.48
C LEU A 277 18.59 -17.34 11.03
N ASN A 278 19.35 -16.63 10.20
CA ASN A 278 19.63 -17.06 8.83
C ASN A 278 20.45 -18.35 8.81
N PHE A 279 21.44 -18.47 9.67
CA PHE A 279 22.26 -19.67 9.80
C PHE A 279 21.41 -20.87 10.26
N ILE A 280 20.54 -20.68 11.27
CA ILE A 280 19.61 -21.70 11.73
C ILE A 280 18.65 -22.09 10.60
N ALA A 281 18.11 -21.11 9.86
CA ALA A 281 17.22 -21.38 8.71
C ALA A 281 17.91 -22.25 7.64
N TYR A 282 19.18 -21.97 7.34
CA TYR A 282 19.97 -22.76 6.41
C TYR A 282 20.17 -24.20 6.91
N ILE A 283 20.56 -24.37 8.19
CA ILE A 283 20.69 -25.69 8.80
C ILE A 283 19.35 -26.43 8.75
N MET A 284 18.26 -25.78 9.13
CA MET A 284 16.93 -26.40 9.12
C MET A 284 16.46 -26.77 7.71
N PHE A 285 16.80 -25.98 6.71
CA PHE A 285 16.56 -26.35 5.32
C PHE A 285 17.31 -27.65 4.93
N VAL A 286 18.58 -27.76 5.29
CA VAL A 286 19.38 -28.96 5.05
C VAL A 286 18.81 -30.16 5.81
N VAL A 287 18.48 -29.98 7.09
CA VAL A 287 17.86 -31.02 7.92
C VAL A 287 16.49 -31.46 7.35
N MET A 288 15.69 -30.52 6.89
CA MET A 288 14.41 -30.79 6.23
C MET A 288 14.60 -31.67 4.99
N VAL A 289 15.53 -31.31 4.10
CA VAL A 289 15.84 -32.11 2.91
C VAL A 289 16.34 -33.49 3.31
N PHE A 290 17.23 -33.58 4.32
CA PHE A 290 17.73 -34.85 4.82
C PHE A 290 16.64 -35.73 5.41
N ALA A 291 15.68 -35.12 6.16
CA ALA A 291 14.54 -35.78 6.77
C ALA A 291 13.56 -36.40 5.74
N THR A 292 13.57 -35.94 4.48
CA THR A 292 12.74 -36.57 3.42
C THR A 292 13.21 -37.96 3.02
N PHE A 293 14.47 -38.29 3.32
CA PHE A 293 15.10 -39.55 2.89
C PHE A 293 15.54 -40.42 4.08
N ARG A 294 15.53 -39.92 5.31
CA ARG A 294 16.00 -40.63 6.50
C ARG A 294 14.87 -40.81 7.52
N PRO A 295 14.96 -41.88 8.32
CA PRO A 295 14.02 -42.10 9.43
C PRO A 295 13.99 -40.90 10.41
N TYR A 296 12.84 -40.69 11.04
CA TYR A 296 12.63 -39.61 11.99
C TYR A 296 13.65 -39.58 13.13
N GLY A 297 14.05 -40.78 13.65
CA GLY A 297 15.02 -40.91 14.75
C GLY A 297 16.39 -40.26 14.47
N ASP A 298 16.82 -40.21 13.18
CA ASP A 298 18.12 -39.65 12.81
C ASP A 298 18.13 -38.11 12.90
N VAL A 299 16.98 -37.44 12.77
CA VAL A 299 16.87 -35.97 12.68
C VAL A 299 16.21 -35.35 13.91
N VAL A 300 15.48 -36.13 14.69
CA VAL A 300 14.65 -35.62 15.81
C VAL A 300 15.42 -34.81 16.83
N LEU A 301 16.66 -35.23 17.16
CA LEU A 301 17.48 -34.52 18.15
C LEU A 301 17.80 -33.08 17.70
N TYR A 302 18.27 -32.91 16.46
CA TYR A 302 18.63 -31.58 15.93
C TYR A 302 17.43 -30.64 15.86
N ILE A 303 16.29 -31.18 15.42
CA ILE A 303 15.03 -30.46 15.32
C ILE A 303 14.51 -30.07 16.72
N SER A 304 14.53 -31.01 17.68
CA SER A 304 14.03 -30.77 19.05
C SER A 304 14.87 -29.74 19.80
N VAL A 305 16.20 -29.82 19.70
CA VAL A 305 17.09 -28.80 20.28
C VAL A 305 16.80 -27.43 19.69
N THR A 306 16.64 -27.33 18.37
CA THR A 306 16.29 -26.06 17.73
C THR A 306 14.94 -25.55 18.19
N ALA A 307 13.93 -26.41 18.29
CA ALA A 307 12.58 -26.04 18.71
C ALA A 307 12.52 -25.48 20.14
N VAL A 308 13.38 -25.97 21.04
CA VAL A 308 13.47 -25.47 22.43
C VAL A 308 14.10 -24.08 22.49
N PHE A 309 15.19 -23.84 21.76
CA PHE A 309 15.93 -22.56 21.86
C PHE A 309 15.41 -21.46 20.94
N LEU A 310 14.80 -21.80 19.81
CA LEU A 310 14.32 -20.83 18.83
C LEU A 310 13.34 -19.79 19.39
N PRO A 311 12.32 -20.14 20.22
CA PRO A 311 11.40 -19.16 20.78
C PRO A 311 12.08 -18.05 21.57
N PHE A 312 13.15 -18.37 22.32
CA PHE A 312 13.90 -17.37 23.07
C PHE A 312 14.63 -16.38 22.15
N LEU A 313 15.19 -16.86 21.03
CA LEU A 313 15.82 -16.00 20.02
C LEU A 313 14.75 -15.11 19.33
N LEU A 314 13.58 -15.64 19.03
CA LEU A 314 12.49 -14.92 18.39
C LEU A 314 11.92 -13.84 19.32
N ILE A 315 11.70 -14.15 20.60
CA ILE A 315 11.29 -13.16 21.60
C ILE A 315 12.34 -12.07 21.75
N SER A 316 13.62 -12.43 21.83
CA SER A 316 14.71 -11.47 21.94
C SER A 316 14.74 -10.51 20.73
N ALA A 317 14.57 -11.03 19.52
CA ALA A 317 14.46 -10.23 18.30
C ALA A 317 13.24 -9.30 18.34
N GLY A 318 12.09 -9.78 18.83
CA GLY A 318 10.88 -9.00 19.02
C GLY A 318 11.07 -7.86 20.02
N ILE A 319 11.70 -8.12 21.16
CA ILE A 319 12.00 -7.10 22.17
C ILE A 319 12.93 -6.02 21.62
N ILE A 320 13.98 -6.41 20.86
CA ILE A 320 14.89 -5.45 20.24
C ILE A 320 14.16 -4.58 19.22
N ALA A 321 13.32 -5.18 18.36
CA ALA A 321 12.51 -4.45 17.38
C ALA A 321 11.57 -3.46 18.07
N TYR A 322 10.90 -3.87 19.15
CA TYR A 322 10.04 -3.01 19.97
C TYR A 322 10.79 -1.81 20.57
N ARG A 323 11.98 -2.04 21.15
CA ARG A 323 12.83 -0.97 21.68
C ARG A 323 13.31 0.00 20.58
N ARG A 324 13.39 -0.45 19.34
CA ARG A 324 13.67 0.36 18.14
C ARG A 324 12.44 1.04 17.54
N LYS A 325 11.35 1.18 18.33
CA LYS A 325 10.09 1.83 17.99
C LYS A 325 9.25 1.11 16.92
N PHE A 326 9.51 -0.16 16.67
CA PHE A 326 8.62 -0.99 15.86
C PHE A 326 7.51 -1.54 16.76
N TYR A 327 6.46 -0.75 16.96
CA TYR A 327 5.37 -1.04 17.91
C TYR A 327 4.61 -2.34 17.64
N PRO A 328 4.39 -2.82 16.41
CA PRO A 328 3.71 -4.11 16.16
C PRO A 328 4.41 -5.31 16.81
N ALA A 329 5.71 -5.22 17.09
CA ALA A 329 6.48 -6.26 17.78
C ALA A 329 5.94 -6.59 19.18
N ARG A 330 5.18 -5.70 19.85
CA ARG A 330 4.53 -5.98 21.15
C ARG A 330 3.61 -7.20 21.08
N PHE A 331 2.75 -7.27 20.06
CA PHE A 331 1.84 -8.42 19.90
C PHE A 331 2.61 -9.69 19.50
N TYR A 332 3.67 -9.56 18.74
CA TYR A 332 4.56 -10.67 18.42
C TYR A 332 5.20 -11.27 19.68
N VAL A 333 5.77 -10.43 20.56
CA VAL A 333 6.36 -10.88 21.84
C VAL A 333 5.30 -11.49 22.76
N MET A 334 4.10 -10.91 22.83
CA MET A 334 3.00 -11.46 23.62
C MET A 334 2.59 -12.85 23.11
N GLY A 335 2.43 -13.04 21.80
CA GLY A 335 2.09 -14.32 21.19
C GLY A 335 3.10 -15.42 21.57
N TRP A 336 4.39 -15.16 21.33
CA TRP A 336 5.46 -16.11 21.71
C TRP A 336 5.55 -16.34 23.21
N GLY A 337 5.31 -15.32 24.03
CA GLY A 337 5.26 -15.44 25.49
C GLY A 337 4.16 -16.39 25.95
N LEU A 338 2.95 -16.26 25.36
CA LEU A 338 1.81 -17.14 25.66
C LEU A 338 2.06 -18.58 25.21
N PHE A 339 2.66 -18.78 24.04
CA PHE A 339 3.06 -20.10 23.56
C PHE A 339 4.07 -20.78 24.51
N LEU A 340 5.11 -20.07 24.93
CA LEU A 340 6.09 -20.60 25.89
C LEU A 340 5.46 -20.91 27.24
N THR A 341 4.59 -20.03 27.73
CA THR A 341 3.87 -20.26 28.99
C THR A 341 3.02 -21.52 28.89
N GLY A 342 2.24 -21.67 27.79
CA GLY A 342 1.46 -22.89 27.56
C GLY A 342 2.30 -24.15 27.47
N SER A 343 3.46 -24.07 26.79
CA SER A 343 4.41 -25.19 26.67
C SER A 343 5.04 -25.58 28.00
N VAL A 344 5.39 -24.62 28.84
CA VAL A 344 5.93 -24.87 30.19
C VAL A 344 4.85 -25.51 31.09
N LEU A 345 3.63 -25.00 31.10
CA LEU A 345 2.53 -25.56 31.87
C LEU A 345 2.20 -26.99 31.43
N PHE A 346 2.20 -27.25 30.11
CA PHE A 346 2.03 -28.60 29.58
C PHE A 346 3.16 -29.53 30.03
N ALA A 347 4.43 -29.08 29.98
CA ALA A 347 5.57 -29.86 30.42
C ALA A 347 5.48 -30.15 31.95
N MET A 348 5.14 -29.16 32.76
CA MET A 348 4.95 -29.34 34.20
C MET A 348 3.87 -30.36 34.54
N ASN A 349 2.77 -30.37 33.78
CA ASN A 349 1.72 -31.39 33.92
C ASN A 349 2.23 -32.80 33.53
N LYS A 350 3.00 -32.88 32.41
CA LYS A 350 3.54 -34.17 31.93
C LYS A 350 4.59 -34.77 32.86
N PHE A 351 5.35 -33.95 33.57
CA PHE A 351 6.35 -34.40 34.56
C PHE A 351 5.76 -34.52 35.97
N ALA A 352 4.43 -34.47 36.10
CA ALA A 352 3.72 -34.61 37.39
C ALA A 352 4.13 -33.57 38.46
N PHE A 353 4.70 -32.41 38.06
CA PHE A 353 4.94 -31.33 39.02
C PHE A 353 3.67 -30.64 39.49
N ILE A 354 2.56 -30.77 38.70
CA ILE A 354 1.24 -30.25 39.03
C ILE A 354 0.24 -31.38 38.79
N GLU A 355 -0.32 -31.91 39.86
CA GLU A 355 -1.32 -32.97 39.82
C GLU A 355 -2.75 -32.42 39.92
N GLY A 356 -3.73 -33.17 39.38
CA GLY A 356 -5.16 -32.88 39.51
C GLY A 356 -5.74 -31.79 38.58
N MET A 357 -4.94 -31.19 37.70
CA MET A 357 -5.42 -30.16 36.78
C MET A 357 -5.45 -30.65 35.32
N HIS A 358 -6.45 -31.44 34.97
CA HIS A 358 -6.59 -32.06 33.64
C HIS A 358 -6.58 -31.06 32.49
N PHE A 359 -7.01 -29.78 32.68
CA PHE A 359 -6.98 -28.76 31.65
C PHE A 359 -5.57 -28.35 31.23
N LEU A 360 -4.54 -28.56 32.07
CA LEU A 360 -3.15 -28.27 31.73
C LEU A 360 -2.60 -29.18 30.62
N ALA A 361 -3.22 -30.32 30.38
CA ALA A 361 -2.91 -31.18 29.25
C ALA A 361 -3.12 -30.46 27.88
N TYR A 362 -3.97 -29.44 27.84
CA TYR A 362 -4.26 -28.64 26.66
C TYR A 362 -3.55 -27.26 26.65
N ALA A 363 -2.76 -26.95 27.66
CA ALA A 363 -2.13 -25.63 27.82
C ALA A 363 -1.29 -25.24 26.62
N GLN A 364 -0.58 -26.19 26.01
CA GLN A 364 0.21 -25.95 24.78
C GLN A 364 -0.69 -25.63 23.58
N GLN A 365 -1.81 -26.31 23.41
CA GLN A 365 -2.76 -26.05 22.33
C GLN A 365 -3.40 -24.68 22.50
N VAL A 366 -3.82 -24.31 23.70
CA VAL A 366 -4.34 -22.97 24.00
C VAL A 366 -3.26 -21.91 23.73
N GLY A 367 -2.01 -22.15 24.18
CA GLY A 367 -0.89 -21.26 23.96
C GLY A 367 -0.60 -21.01 22.48
N SER A 368 -0.63 -22.06 21.66
CA SER A 368 -0.40 -21.96 20.21
C SER A 368 -1.55 -21.25 19.48
N ALA A 369 -2.79 -21.49 19.87
CA ALA A 369 -3.94 -20.77 19.31
C ALA A 369 -3.86 -19.27 19.61
N LEU A 370 -3.53 -18.90 20.85
CA LEU A 370 -3.32 -17.52 21.27
C LEU A 370 -2.14 -16.88 20.52
N GLU A 371 -1.02 -17.60 20.37
CA GLU A 371 0.14 -17.13 19.58
C GLU A 371 -0.31 -16.72 18.18
N MET A 372 -1.04 -17.58 17.47
CA MET A 372 -1.48 -17.30 16.10
C MET A 372 -2.44 -16.11 16.02
N ILE A 373 -3.34 -15.94 17.01
CA ILE A 373 -4.21 -14.77 17.10
C ILE A 373 -3.36 -13.50 17.26
N PHE A 374 -2.41 -13.50 18.20
CA PHE A 374 -1.56 -12.35 18.46
C PHE A 374 -0.63 -12.03 17.29
N LEU A 375 -0.10 -13.03 16.58
CA LEU A 375 0.69 -12.83 15.37
C LEU A 375 -0.16 -12.23 14.23
N SER A 376 -1.40 -12.67 14.05
CA SER A 376 -2.34 -12.08 13.11
C SER A 376 -2.65 -10.63 13.48
N TRP A 377 -2.81 -10.35 14.77
CA TRP A 377 -3.01 -8.98 15.29
C TRP A 377 -1.79 -8.09 15.07
N ALA A 378 -0.58 -8.64 15.27
CA ALA A 378 0.68 -7.96 14.97
C ALA A 378 0.76 -7.55 13.49
N LEU A 379 0.35 -8.42 12.57
CA LEU A 379 0.29 -8.13 11.14
C LEU A 379 -0.71 -7.01 10.82
N ALA A 380 -1.90 -7.04 11.44
CA ALA A 380 -2.92 -6.01 11.26
C ALA A 380 -2.45 -4.65 11.81
N ASP A 381 -1.79 -4.62 12.98
CA ASP A 381 -1.22 -3.38 13.57
C ASP A 381 -0.09 -2.82 12.68
N HIS A 382 0.78 -3.69 12.16
CA HIS A 382 1.81 -3.29 11.20
C HIS A 382 1.23 -2.71 9.91
N GLN A 383 0.14 -3.29 9.39
CA GLN A 383 -0.57 -2.77 8.23
C GLN A 383 -1.11 -1.36 8.50
N LYS A 384 -1.79 -1.17 9.64
CA LYS A 384 -2.36 0.11 10.06
C LYS A 384 -1.29 1.18 10.26
N GLN A 385 -0.14 0.81 10.86
CA GLN A 385 0.99 1.73 11.00
C GLN A 385 1.55 2.16 9.63
N SER A 386 1.78 1.20 8.74
CA SER A 386 2.28 1.46 7.38
C SER A 386 1.35 2.38 6.58
N GLU A 387 0.04 2.19 6.71
CA GLU A 387 -0.97 3.04 6.08
C GLU A 387 -0.97 4.47 6.62
N ARG A 388 -0.87 4.63 7.94
CA ARG A 388 -0.74 5.97 8.58
C ARG A 388 0.52 6.70 8.12
N GLU A 389 1.65 6.01 8.02
CA GLU A 389 2.91 6.60 7.54
C GLU A 389 2.79 7.02 6.07
N TYR A 390 2.13 6.20 5.25
CA TYR A 390 1.87 6.52 3.84
C TYR A 390 0.98 7.77 3.69
N LEU A 391 -0.14 7.83 4.44
CA LEU A 391 -1.05 8.99 4.43
C LEU A 391 -0.34 10.27 4.88
N LYS A 392 0.51 10.19 5.92
CA LYS A 392 1.30 11.33 6.38
C LYS A 392 2.29 11.82 5.32
N LYS A 393 2.96 10.91 4.60
CA LYS A 393 3.85 11.28 3.48
C LYS A 393 3.07 11.93 2.33
N LEU A 394 1.89 11.39 1.99
CA LEU A 394 1.03 11.93 0.94
C LEU A 394 0.55 13.35 1.27
N SER A 395 0.11 13.58 2.51
CA SER A 395 -0.28 14.90 2.99
C SER A 395 0.87 15.91 2.89
N GLY A 396 2.08 15.53 3.34
CA GLY A 396 3.26 16.40 3.21
C GLY A 396 3.64 16.72 1.76
N LEU A 397 3.48 15.75 0.85
CA LEU A 397 3.71 15.98 -0.58
C LEU A 397 2.68 16.93 -1.21
N ASN A 398 1.41 16.80 -0.82
CA ASN A 398 0.35 17.70 -1.28
C ASN A 398 0.61 19.15 -0.85
N THR A 399 1.00 19.39 0.42
CA THR A 399 1.35 20.72 0.91
C THR A 399 2.52 21.32 0.12
N LEU A 400 3.55 20.55 -0.15
CA LEU A 400 4.68 21.01 -0.96
C LEU A 400 4.28 21.32 -2.41
N LEU A 401 3.36 20.55 -2.98
CA LEU A 401 2.83 20.77 -4.33
C LEU A 401 2.02 22.06 -4.41
N GLU A 402 1.15 22.32 -3.41
CA GLU A 402 0.35 23.54 -3.30
C GLU A 402 1.25 24.78 -3.22
N GLU A 403 2.28 24.77 -2.38
CA GLU A 403 3.27 25.84 -2.28
C GLU A 403 3.99 26.09 -3.61
N LYS A 404 4.38 25.03 -4.30
CA LYS A 404 5.06 25.14 -5.60
C LYS A 404 4.15 25.73 -6.69
N VAL A 405 2.86 25.36 -6.70
CA VAL A 405 1.86 25.91 -7.62
C VAL A 405 1.64 27.41 -7.34
N GLU A 406 1.49 27.80 -6.09
CA GLU A 406 1.31 29.20 -5.70
C GLU A 406 2.51 30.06 -6.13
N ASN A 407 3.72 29.63 -5.81
CA ASN A 407 4.96 30.31 -6.24
C ASN A 407 5.06 30.44 -7.77
N SER A 408 4.66 29.42 -8.51
CA SER A 408 4.65 29.44 -9.98
C SER A 408 3.62 30.46 -10.51
N LEU A 409 2.44 30.56 -9.91
CA LEU A 409 1.41 31.53 -10.28
C LEU A 409 1.86 32.96 -10.04
N ILE A 410 2.55 33.22 -8.91
CA ILE A 410 3.14 34.55 -8.63
C ILE A 410 4.17 34.90 -9.71
N GLN A 411 5.03 33.97 -10.09
CA GLN A 411 6.04 34.21 -11.12
C GLN A 411 5.41 34.49 -12.50
N VAL A 412 4.37 33.74 -12.87
CA VAL A 412 3.64 33.99 -14.13
C VAL A 412 3.04 35.39 -14.15
N ARG A 413 2.34 35.80 -13.08
CA ARG A 413 1.75 37.15 -12.97
C ARG A 413 2.79 38.24 -13.09
N LYS A 414 3.97 38.07 -12.48
CA LYS A 414 5.08 39.01 -12.58
C LYS A 414 5.60 39.11 -14.01
N ASN A 415 5.75 37.99 -14.70
CA ASN A 415 6.19 37.98 -16.09
C ASN A 415 5.19 38.66 -17.03
N ASP A 416 3.87 38.43 -16.80
CA ASP A 416 2.81 39.12 -17.57
C ASP A 416 2.89 40.64 -17.41
N GLN A 417 3.10 41.16 -16.19
CA GLN A 417 3.26 42.60 -15.96
C GLN A 417 4.46 43.16 -16.70
N VAL A 418 5.61 42.49 -16.68
CA VAL A 418 6.81 42.90 -17.42
C VAL A 418 6.57 42.92 -18.93
N LEU A 419 5.80 41.97 -19.46
CA LEU A 419 5.44 41.93 -20.88
C LEU A 419 4.55 43.10 -21.28
N ILE A 420 3.56 43.45 -20.45
CA ILE A 420 2.69 44.61 -20.66
C ILE A 420 3.51 45.91 -20.73
N GLU A 421 4.43 46.10 -19.78
CA GLU A 421 5.29 47.30 -19.72
C GLU A 421 6.22 47.38 -20.94
N LYS A 422 6.87 46.28 -21.31
CA LYS A 422 7.73 46.25 -22.55
C LYS A 422 6.94 46.55 -23.81
N SER A 423 5.72 46.06 -23.95
CA SER A 423 4.85 46.34 -25.09
C SER A 423 4.49 47.82 -25.18
N ARG A 424 4.19 48.43 -24.03
CA ARG A 424 3.90 49.88 -23.96
C ARG A 424 5.10 50.70 -24.38
N LEU A 425 6.30 50.38 -23.89
CA LEU A 425 7.53 51.10 -24.25
C LEU A 425 7.82 50.95 -25.74
N ALA A 426 7.59 49.77 -26.34
CA ALA A 426 7.77 49.57 -27.79
C ALA A 426 6.80 50.43 -28.60
N ALA A 427 5.51 50.48 -28.21
CA ALA A 427 4.51 51.34 -28.87
C ALA A 427 4.86 52.83 -28.76
N MET A 428 5.37 53.28 -27.61
CA MET A 428 5.87 54.66 -27.44
C MET A 428 7.05 54.96 -28.35
N GLY A 429 8.01 54.04 -28.52
CA GLY A 429 9.14 54.20 -29.41
C GLY A 429 8.71 54.42 -30.87
N GLU A 430 7.75 53.64 -31.33
CA GLU A 430 7.19 53.76 -32.69
C GLU A 430 6.43 55.09 -32.90
N MET A 431 5.69 55.55 -31.87
CA MET A 431 5.01 56.85 -31.94
C MET A 431 5.97 58.03 -32.02
N ILE A 432 7.07 58.02 -31.28
CA ILE A 432 8.10 59.07 -31.33
C ILE A 432 8.64 59.21 -32.78
N GLU A 433 8.87 58.10 -33.43
CA GLU A 433 9.33 58.12 -34.85
C GLU A 433 8.26 58.75 -35.76
N GLN A 434 7.00 58.38 -35.59
CA GLN A 434 5.91 58.97 -36.37
C GLN A 434 5.74 60.47 -36.11
N ILE A 435 5.82 60.91 -34.85
CA ILE A 435 5.77 62.34 -34.50
C ILE A 435 6.93 63.12 -35.12
N ALA A 436 8.15 62.56 -35.08
CA ALA A 436 9.30 63.19 -35.71
C ALA A 436 9.06 63.39 -37.19
N HIS A 437 8.43 62.48 -37.89
CA HIS A 437 8.06 62.64 -39.32
C HIS A 437 6.93 63.64 -39.47
N GLN A 438 5.91 63.68 -38.63
CA GLN A 438 4.79 64.65 -38.70
C GLN A 438 5.25 66.08 -38.41
N TRP A 439 6.24 66.27 -37.55
CA TRP A 439 6.76 67.57 -37.25
C TRP A 439 7.67 68.14 -38.38
N ARG A 440 8.33 67.27 -39.10
CA ARG A 440 9.17 67.70 -40.22
C ARG A 440 8.36 68.35 -41.32
N GLN A 441 7.08 67.95 -41.51
CA GLN A 441 6.20 68.53 -42.54
C GLN A 441 5.83 70.01 -42.30
N PRO A 442 5.21 70.34 -41.09
CA PRO A 442 4.89 71.74 -40.80
C PRO A 442 6.11 72.63 -40.67
N LEU A 443 7.25 72.12 -40.17
CA LEU A 443 8.49 72.87 -40.16
C LEU A 443 8.98 73.23 -41.57
N ASN A 444 8.89 72.27 -42.50
CA ASN A 444 9.20 72.56 -43.92
C ASN A 444 8.21 73.58 -44.52
N THR A 445 6.93 73.49 -44.15
CA THR A 445 5.92 74.47 -44.63
C THR A 445 6.18 75.84 -44.05
N LEU A 446 6.52 75.95 -42.76
CA LEU A 446 6.94 77.25 -42.16
C LEU A 446 8.16 77.82 -42.80
N ALA A 447 9.18 76.99 -43.14
CA ALA A 447 10.36 77.43 -43.82
C ALA A 447 10.05 77.96 -45.25
N LEU A 448 9.14 77.31 -46.00
CA LEU A 448 8.70 77.75 -47.32
C LEU A 448 7.91 79.04 -47.25
N ILE A 449 7.04 79.22 -46.26
CA ILE A 449 6.27 80.47 -46.04
C ILE A 449 7.25 81.60 -45.76
N ASN A 450 8.20 81.38 -44.85
CA ASN A 450 9.20 82.36 -44.49
C ASN A 450 10.09 82.74 -45.72
N GLN A 451 10.51 81.74 -46.53
CA GLN A 451 11.27 81.93 -47.72
C GLN A 451 10.52 82.77 -48.80
N ASN A 452 9.20 82.47 -48.94
CA ASN A 452 8.35 83.21 -49.89
C ASN A 452 8.15 84.66 -49.47
N LEU A 453 7.90 84.93 -48.16
CA LEU A 453 7.86 86.27 -47.62
C LEU A 453 9.15 87.02 -47.87
N TYR A 454 10.31 86.41 -47.62
CA TYR A 454 11.62 86.97 -47.84
C TYR A 454 11.82 87.37 -49.33
N PHE A 455 11.45 86.49 -50.27
CA PHE A 455 11.54 86.82 -51.71
C PHE A 455 10.60 87.93 -52.10
N LYS A 456 9.37 88.03 -51.62
CA LYS A 456 8.42 89.09 -51.89
C LYS A 456 8.90 90.44 -51.37
N VAL A 457 9.57 90.49 -50.20
CA VAL A 457 10.21 91.66 -49.66
C VAL A 457 11.36 92.11 -50.54
N GLN A 458 12.23 91.19 -50.97
CA GLN A 458 13.38 91.54 -51.85
C GLN A 458 12.97 92.08 -53.24
N LEU A 459 11.84 91.54 -53.74
CA LEU A 459 11.34 92.00 -55.09
C LEU A 459 10.42 93.22 -54.99
N ASN A 460 10.23 93.83 -53.82
CA ASN A 460 9.32 94.98 -53.59
C ASN A 460 7.87 94.70 -54.07
N THR A 461 7.43 93.42 -54.03
CA THR A 461 6.08 92.92 -54.44
C THR A 461 5.21 92.49 -53.27
N MET A 462 5.54 92.93 -52.07
CA MET A 462 4.86 92.48 -50.86
C MET A 462 3.62 93.32 -50.58
N GLU A 463 2.44 92.67 -50.55
CA GLU A 463 1.16 93.29 -50.20
C GLU A 463 0.75 93.00 -48.77
N LYS A 464 -0.13 93.80 -48.16
CA LYS A 464 -0.64 93.62 -46.77
C LYS A 464 -1.36 92.28 -46.61
N ASP A 465 -2.06 91.85 -47.65
CA ASP A 465 -2.76 90.58 -47.68
C ASP A 465 -1.83 89.38 -47.65
N ASP A 466 -0.64 89.48 -48.25
CA ASP A 466 0.37 88.41 -48.17
C ASP A 466 0.85 88.15 -46.75
N CYS A 467 1.02 89.23 -45.95
CA CYS A 467 1.41 89.13 -44.54
C CYS A 467 0.32 88.49 -43.69
N ILE A 468 -0.93 88.83 -43.94
CA ILE A 468 -2.06 88.28 -43.23
C ILE A 468 -2.20 86.81 -43.53
N GLN A 469 -2.18 86.41 -44.81
CA GLN A 469 -2.27 84.99 -45.22
C GLN A 469 -1.08 84.15 -44.71
N ALA A 470 0.11 84.73 -44.68
CA ALA A 470 1.28 84.05 -44.12
C ALA A 470 1.14 83.85 -42.59
N HIS A 471 0.66 84.89 -41.89
CA HIS A 471 0.42 84.87 -40.48
C HIS A 471 -0.60 83.73 -40.11
N ASP A 472 -1.73 83.70 -40.82
CA ASP A 472 -2.77 82.68 -40.56
C ASP A 472 -2.25 81.28 -40.81
N LYS A 473 -1.52 81.07 -41.93
CA LYS A 473 -0.91 79.76 -42.23
C LYS A 473 0.16 79.34 -41.21
N ILE A 474 0.99 80.28 -40.75
CA ILE A 474 1.95 80.02 -39.67
C ILE A 474 1.24 79.58 -38.37
N ASN A 475 0.21 80.33 -38.02
CA ASN A 475 -0.55 80.06 -36.79
C ASN A 475 -1.25 78.68 -36.81
N ASP A 476 -1.85 78.37 -37.98
CA ASP A 476 -2.46 77.02 -38.20
C ASP A 476 -1.43 75.91 -38.05
N GLN A 477 -0.23 76.07 -38.59
CA GLN A 477 0.82 75.02 -38.43
C GLN A 477 1.36 74.93 -37.02
N LEU A 478 1.45 76.02 -36.24
CA LEU A 478 1.89 76.06 -34.88
C LEU A 478 0.82 75.37 -33.96
N GLN A 479 -0.48 75.65 -34.21
CA GLN A 479 -1.58 75.00 -33.48
C GLN A 479 -1.61 73.46 -33.75
N TYR A 480 -1.42 73.07 -35.03
CA TYR A 480 -1.31 71.65 -35.38
C TYR A 480 -0.16 70.95 -34.67
N MET A 481 0.99 71.55 -34.56
CA MET A 481 2.16 71.02 -33.87
C MET A 481 1.89 70.89 -32.36
N SER A 482 1.28 71.93 -31.75
CA SER A 482 0.92 71.94 -30.34
C SER A 482 -0.06 70.84 -30.02
N GLN A 483 -1.10 70.67 -30.83
CA GLN A 483 -2.10 69.61 -30.64
C GLN A 483 -1.45 68.19 -30.73
N THR A 484 -0.52 68.01 -31.66
CA THR A 484 0.20 66.73 -31.81
C THR A 484 1.06 66.41 -30.59
N ILE A 485 1.67 67.41 -29.91
CA ILE A 485 2.39 67.23 -28.64
C ILE A 485 1.42 66.83 -27.53
N ASP A 486 0.30 67.55 -27.41
CA ASP A 486 -0.68 67.26 -26.35
C ASP A 486 -1.28 65.86 -26.47
N ASP A 487 -1.58 65.41 -27.71
CA ASP A 487 -2.05 64.04 -27.98
C ASP A 487 -0.99 63.00 -27.60
N PHE A 488 0.31 63.25 -27.91
CA PHE A 488 1.39 62.37 -27.47
C PHE A 488 1.63 62.35 -25.98
N ARG A 489 1.61 63.55 -25.32
CA ARG A 489 1.77 63.68 -23.86
C ARG A 489 0.68 62.89 -23.16
N ASN A 490 -0.56 63.04 -23.62
CA ASN A 490 -1.70 62.33 -23.07
C ASN A 490 -1.58 60.82 -23.27
N PHE A 491 -1.05 60.37 -24.40
CA PHE A 491 -0.77 58.91 -24.62
C PHE A 491 0.35 58.39 -23.72
N SER A 492 1.38 59.18 -23.43
CA SER A 492 2.56 58.77 -22.66
C SER A 492 2.31 58.69 -21.16
N GLN A 493 1.32 59.41 -20.62
CA GLN A 493 1.03 59.43 -19.19
C GLN A 493 0.36 58.11 -18.72
N PRO A 494 0.82 57.53 -17.62
CA PRO A 494 0.16 56.38 -17.02
C PRO A 494 -1.12 56.82 -16.31
N HIS A 495 -2.24 56.95 -17.01
CA HIS A 495 -3.54 57.11 -16.38
C HIS A 495 -3.98 55.77 -15.77
N LYS A 496 -4.17 55.75 -14.45
CA LYS A 496 -4.59 54.58 -13.72
C LYS A 496 -6.09 54.46 -13.53
N GLU A 497 -6.86 55.47 -13.94
CA GLU A 497 -8.27 55.55 -13.70
C GLU A 497 -9.09 55.29 -14.96
N LYS A 498 -10.14 54.49 -14.80
CA LYS A 498 -11.10 54.25 -15.88
C LYS A 498 -12.03 55.46 -15.97
N GLU A 499 -12.32 55.94 -17.16
CA GLU A 499 -13.17 57.07 -17.47
C GLU A 499 -14.24 56.72 -18.51
N ASN A 500 -15.28 57.54 -18.58
CA ASN A 500 -16.23 57.47 -19.66
C ASN A 500 -15.69 58.27 -20.84
N PHE A 501 -15.62 57.69 -22.04
CA PHE A 501 -15.13 58.36 -23.22
C PHE A 501 -16.00 58.01 -24.45
N ILE A 502 -16.00 58.95 -25.44
CA ILE A 502 -16.67 58.76 -26.70
C ILE A 502 -15.75 57.97 -27.63
N ILE A 503 -16.25 56.87 -28.17
CA ILE A 503 -15.46 55.92 -29.00
C ILE A 503 -15.02 56.60 -30.31
N GLU A 504 -15.88 57.38 -30.95
CA GLU A 504 -15.61 58.12 -32.18
C GLU A 504 -14.45 59.09 -32.02
N ASP A 505 -14.35 59.76 -30.86
CA ASP A 505 -13.25 60.70 -30.58
C ASP A 505 -11.89 59.97 -30.45
N VAL A 506 -11.91 58.76 -29.87
CA VAL A 506 -10.70 57.95 -29.78
C VAL A 506 -10.29 57.43 -31.15
N ILE A 507 -11.23 57.04 -32.01
CA ILE A 507 -10.96 56.59 -33.41
C ILE A 507 -10.41 57.79 -34.22
N LYS A 508 -11.05 58.99 -34.13
CA LYS A 508 -10.57 60.21 -34.83
C LYS A 508 -9.15 60.56 -34.38
N SER A 509 -8.89 60.51 -33.07
CA SER A 509 -7.55 60.78 -32.53
C SER A 509 -6.51 59.76 -33.06
N ALA A 510 -6.85 58.46 -33.11
CA ALA A 510 -5.97 57.45 -33.67
C ALA A 510 -5.70 57.61 -35.17
N ILE A 511 -6.71 58.01 -35.94
CA ILE A 511 -6.59 58.31 -37.37
C ILE A 511 -5.70 59.56 -37.57
N ASN A 512 -5.93 60.64 -36.81
CA ASN A 512 -5.13 61.86 -36.89
C ASN A 512 -3.66 61.60 -36.55
N LEU A 513 -3.37 60.86 -35.50
CA LEU A 513 -2.01 60.49 -35.11
C LEU A 513 -1.32 59.59 -36.16
N SER A 514 -2.12 58.85 -36.94
CA SER A 514 -1.62 57.98 -38.01
C SER A 514 -1.65 58.62 -39.38
N GLU A 515 -2.09 59.90 -39.53
CA GLU A 515 -2.37 60.55 -40.82
C GLU A 515 -1.16 60.56 -41.79
N GLY A 516 0.03 60.91 -41.27
CA GLY A 516 1.22 60.92 -42.06
C GLY A 516 1.60 59.56 -42.65
N SER A 517 1.50 58.52 -41.82
CA SER A 517 1.80 57.15 -42.25
C SER A 517 0.69 56.54 -43.12
N LEU A 518 -0.57 56.93 -42.91
CA LEU A 518 -1.70 56.59 -43.77
C LEU A 518 -1.56 57.17 -45.18
N LYS A 519 -1.17 58.47 -45.29
CA LYS A 519 -0.87 59.14 -46.61
C LYS A 519 0.30 58.43 -47.30
N TYR A 520 1.38 58.11 -46.56
CA TYR A 520 2.52 57.39 -47.11
C TYR A 520 2.15 56.01 -47.67
N ALA A 521 1.34 55.26 -46.91
CA ALA A 521 0.85 53.92 -47.28
C ALA A 521 -0.29 53.97 -48.29
N LYS A 522 -0.81 55.14 -48.68
CA LYS A 522 -1.98 55.38 -49.55
C LYS A 522 -3.23 54.71 -49.08
N VAL A 523 -3.47 54.66 -47.77
CA VAL A 523 -4.64 54.06 -47.12
C VAL A 523 -5.68 55.14 -46.85
N LYS A 524 -6.91 54.96 -47.34
CA LYS A 524 -8.06 55.82 -47.06
C LYS A 524 -8.77 55.31 -45.78
N THR A 525 -9.23 56.22 -44.93
CA THR A 525 -9.96 55.93 -43.72
C THR A 525 -11.38 56.41 -43.78
N TYR A 526 -12.34 55.63 -43.31
CA TYR A 526 -13.75 55.96 -43.26
C TYR A 526 -14.31 55.63 -41.86
N LEU A 527 -14.99 56.62 -41.24
CA LEU A 527 -15.68 56.45 -39.98
C LEU A 527 -17.19 56.56 -40.24
N ASN A 528 -17.91 55.43 -40.10
CA ASN A 528 -19.34 55.37 -40.29
C ASN A 528 -19.99 55.19 -38.92
N SER A 529 -20.45 56.31 -38.35
CA SER A 529 -21.22 56.35 -37.09
C SER A 529 -22.35 57.35 -37.24
N THR A 530 -23.53 57.02 -36.79
CA THR A 530 -24.70 57.90 -36.84
C THR A 530 -24.92 58.64 -35.51
N ASN A 531 -24.38 58.18 -34.42
CA ASN A 531 -24.51 58.70 -33.05
C ASN A 531 -23.19 58.68 -32.31
N GLU A 532 -23.10 59.35 -31.16
CA GLU A 532 -21.98 59.21 -30.24
C GLU A 532 -22.18 58.03 -29.33
N HIS A 533 -21.16 57.16 -29.27
CA HIS A 533 -21.18 55.92 -28.47
C HIS A 533 -20.18 56.05 -27.30
N MET A 534 -20.64 55.81 -26.07
CA MET A 534 -19.82 55.88 -24.89
C MET A 534 -19.29 54.49 -24.46
N ALA A 535 -18.05 54.44 -24.04
CA ALA A 535 -17.44 53.29 -23.39
C ALA A 535 -16.84 53.72 -22.02
N PHE A 536 -16.74 52.76 -21.08
CA PHE A 536 -16.08 52.94 -19.80
C PHE A 536 -14.79 52.13 -19.78
N GLY A 537 -13.67 52.78 -19.52
CA GLY A 537 -12.38 52.14 -19.46
C GLY A 537 -11.19 53.09 -19.58
N MET A 538 -10.08 52.60 -20.02
CA MET A 538 -8.87 53.39 -20.18
C MET A 538 -8.81 53.90 -21.62
N ARG A 539 -9.21 55.17 -21.83
CA ARG A 539 -9.24 55.83 -23.14
C ARG A 539 -7.94 55.65 -23.97
N HIS A 540 -6.79 55.80 -23.29
CA HIS A 540 -5.48 55.68 -23.95
C HIS A 540 -5.13 54.27 -24.39
N GLU A 541 -5.53 53.28 -23.62
CA GLU A 541 -5.35 51.88 -24.01
C GLU A 541 -6.24 51.51 -25.23
N MET A 542 -7.46 52.05 -25.26
CA MET A 542 -8.34 51.89 -26.42
C MET A 542 -7.77 52.54 -27.67
N MET A 543 -7.16 53.74 -27.53
CA MET A 543 -6.46 54.40 -28.63
C MET A 543 -5.29 53.54 -29.12
N GLN A 544 -4.53 52.92 -28.24
CA GLN A 544 -3.44 52.01 -28.60
C GLN A 544 -3.95 50.81 -29.42
N VAL A 545 -5.12 50.25 -29.07
CA VAL A 545 -5.76 49.18 -29.87
C VAL A 545 -6.04 49.64 -31.28
N PHE A 546 -6.70 50.82 -31.46
CA PHE A 546 -7.00 51.35 -32.81
C PHE A 546 -5.75 51.63 -33.59
N MET A 547 -4.73 52.27 -33.03
CA MET A 547 -3.47 52.53 -33.67
C MET A 547 -2.76 51.24 -34.13
N ASN A 548 -2.78 50.20 -33.28
CA ASN A 548 -2.20 48.90 -33.64
C ASN A 548 -2.93 48.25 -34.82
N LEU A 549 -4.28 48.33 -34.86
CA LEU A 549 -5.06 47.79 -35.98
C LEU A 549 -4.82 48.60 -37.26
N ILE A 550 -4.80 49.97 -37.19
CA ILE A 550 -4.49 50.85 -38.32
C ILE A 550 -3.10 50.53 -38.88
N LYS A 551 -2.09 50.40 -38.01
CA LYS A 551 -0.73 50.06 -38.39
C LYS A 551 -0.64 48.72 -39.12
N ASN A 552 -1.39 47.71 -38.66
CA ASN A 552 -1.41 46.40 -39.33
C ASN A 552 -1.90 46.54 -40.78
N VAL A 553 -2.90 47.37 -41.03
CA VAL A 553 -3.42 47.66 -42.41
C VAL A 553 -2.36 48.39 -43.24
N GLN A 554 -1.73 49.45 -42.70
CA GLN A 554 -0.67 50.21 -43.36
C GLN A 554 0.50 49.32 -43.80
N ASP A 555 0.99 48.51 -42.88
CA ASP A 555 2.14 47.61 -43.15
C ASP A 555 1.82 46.61 -44.27
N ILE A 556 0.57 46.09 -44.31
CA ILE A 556 0.17 45.14 -45.36
C ILE A 556 -0.03 45.87 -46.68
N ALA A 557 -0.61 47.09 -46.67
CA ALA A 557 -0.78 47.91 -47.85
C ALA A 557 0.56 48.24 -48.51
N ILE A 558 1.60 48.58 -47.74
CA ILE A 558 2.96 48.86 -48.22
C ILE A 558 3.58 47.56 -48.78
N ASP A 559 3.51 46.46 -48.07
CA ASP A 559 4.10 45.17 -48.45
C ASP A 559 3.52 44.67 -49.79
N LYS A 560 2.20 44.77 -49.97
CA LYS A 560 1.49 44.34 -51.18
C LYS A 560 1.47 45.37 -52.29
N LYS A 561 1.94 46.60 -52.04
CA LYS A 561 1.87 47.76 -52.98
C LYS A 561 0.44 48.03 -53.47
N GLU A 562 -0.53 47.94 -52.56
CA GLU A 562 -1.95 48.11 -52.85
C GLU A 562 -2.21 49.57 -53.27
N LYS A 563 -2.90 49.77 -54.41
CA LYS A 563 -3.12 51.12 -54.95
C LYS A 563 -4.29 51.86 -54.32
N GLU A 564 -5.29 51.11 -53.85
CA GLU A 564 -6.55 51.63 -53.27
C GLU A 564 -6.87 50.97 -51.97
N ALA A 565 -5.92 50.99 -51.02
CA ALA A 565 -6.13 50.46 -49.71
C ALA A 565 -7.06 51.36 -48.86
N TRP A 566 -7.89 50.71 -48.04
CA TRP A 566 -8.77 51.42 -47.10
C TRP A 566 -8.95 50.64 -45.80
N VAL A 567 -9.36 51.39 -44.73
CA VAL A 567 -9.85 50.87 -43.47
C VAL A 567 -11.15 51.59 -43.08
N LYS A 568 -12.18 50.83 -42.76
CA LYS A 568 -13.51 51.35 -42.40
C LYS A 568 -13.82 50.97 -40.97
N PHE A 569 -14.33 51.94 -40.20
CA PHE A 569 -14.84 51.78 -38.87
C PHE A 569 -16.37 51.88 -38.87
N PHE A 570 -17.05 50.87 -38.36
CA PHE A 570 -18.50 50.87 -38.16
C PHE A 570 -18.77 50.69 -36.67
N ILE A 571 -19.63 51.50 -36.10
CA ILE A 571 -20.05 51.41 -34.71
C ILE A 571 -21.53 51.14 -34.70
N GLU A 572 -21.93 50.03 -34.04
CA GLU A 572 -23.29 49.55 -33.89
C GLU A 572 -23.63 49.45 -32.42
N GLU A 573 -24.80 49.94 -32.01
CA GLU A 573 -25.29 49.81 -30.67
C GLU A 573 -26.31 48.69 -30.59
N GLU A 574 -26.10 47.72 -29.66
CA GLU A 574 -27.08 46.70 -29.28
C GLU A 574 -27.58 47.02 -27.86
N GLU A 575 -28.60 46.31 -27.36
CA GLU A 575 -29.28 46.68 -26.08
C GLU A 575 -28.29 46.89 -24.94
N ASP A 576 -27.31 45.99 -24.73
CA ASP A 576 -26.34 46.05 -23.61
C ASP A 576 -24.87 46.17 -24.07
N LYS A 577 -24.62 46.35 -25.36
CA LYS A 577 -23.26 46.28 -25.92
C LYS A 577 -23.06 47.31 -27.02
N VAL A 578 -21.82 47.78 -27.15
CA VAL A 578 -21.37 48.52 -28.31
C VAL A 578 -20.41 47.64 -29.12
N LYS A 579 -20.71 47.52 -30.37
CA LYS A 579 -19.93 46.72 -31.31
C LYS A 579 -19.16 47.64 -32.27
N ILE A 580 -17.86 47.46 -32.37
CA ILE A 580 -17.00 48.21 -33.26
C ILE A 580 -16.44 47.23 -34.29
N LEU A 581 -16.73 47.43 -35.54
CA LEU A 581 -16.19 46.64 -36.65
C LEU A 581 -15.13 47.47 -37.39
N ILE A 582 -13.95 46.88 -37.54
CA ILE A 582 -12.82 47.48 -38.25
C ILE A 582 -12.51 46.59 -39.43
N GLU A 583 -12.90 47.01 -40.62
CA GLU A 583 -12.76 46.27 -41.86
C GLU A 583 -11.67 46.89 -42.74
N ASP A 584 -10.87 46.06 -43.37
CA ASP A 584 -9.86 46.46 -44.34
C ASP A 584 -10.03 45.70 -45.68
N ASN A 585 -9.35 46.19 -46.74
CA ASN A 585 -9.29 45.55 -48.04
C ASN A 585 -7.87 45.09 -48.44
N VAL A 586 -6.97 44.98 -47.49
CA VAL A 586 -5.57 44.64 -47.79
C VAL A 586 -5.30 43.14 -47.79
N GLY A 587 -6.38 42.35 -47.69
CA GLY A 587 -6.38 40.89 -47.77
C GLY A 587 -6.62 40.21 -46.43
N GLY A 588 -7.25 39.03 -46.51
CA GLY A 588 -7.67 38.25 -45.32
C GLY A 588 -6.54 37.51 -44.62
N ILE A 589 -6.87 36.93 -43.48
CA ILE A 589 -5.99 36.12 -42.66
C ILE A 589 -6.32 34.65 -42.90
N SER A 590 -5.34 33.81 -43.22
CA SER A 590 -5.58 32.39 -43.45
C SER A 590 -6.13 31.69 -42.19
N ASP A 591 -7.06 30.70 -42.34
CA ASP A 591 -7.72 30.02 -41.24
C ASP A 591 -6.76 29.36 -40.23
N LYS A 592 -5.60 28.88 -40.72
CA LYS A 592 -4.55 28.33 -39.86
C LYS A 592 -3.92 29.38 -38.94
N LYS A 593 -3.94 30.66 -39.35
CA LYS A 593 -3.31 31.78 -38.62
C LYS A 593 -4.33 32.49 -37.71
N ILE A 594 -5.61 32.55 -38.07
CA ILE A 594 -6.66 33.23 -37.28
C ILE A 594 -6.63 32.84 -35.81
N LYS A 595 -6.49 31.53 -35.52
CA LYS A 595 -6.44 31.00 -34.13
C LYS A 595 -5.15 31.41 -33.36
N LYS A 596 -4.11 31.90 -34.05
CA LYS A 596 -2.80 32.16 -33.47
C LYS A 596 -2.42 33.62 -33.45
N ILE A 597 -3.14 34.51 -34.18
CA ILE A 597 -2.73 35.93 -34.32
C ILE A 597 -2.75 36.69 -32.98
N PHE A 598 -3.53 36.24 -32.03
CA PHE A 598 -3.58 36.82 -30.68
C PHE A 598 -2.60 36.14 -29.69
N ASN A 599 -1.79 35.19 -30.13
CA ASN A 599 -0.77 34.60 -29.26
C ASN A 599 0.43 35.54 -29.16
N PRO A 600 1.08 35.66 -27.98
CA PRO A 600 2.27 36.48 -27.81
C PRO A 600 3.40 36.02 -28.77
N TYR A 601 4.14 36.99 -29.32
CA TYR A 601 5.26 36.77 -30.27
C TYR A 601 4.86 36.12 -31.60
N PHE A 602 3.58 35.97 -31.91
CA PHE A 602 3.15 35.48 -33.21
C PHE A 602 3.18 36.65 -34.22
N SER A 603 4.07 36.59 -35.18
CA SER A 603 4.16 37.56 -36.26
C SER A 603 4.42 36.87 -37.60
N THR A 604 3.74 37.32 -38.65
CA THR A 604 4.03 36.94 -40.03
C THR A 604 5.13 37.83 -40.65
N LYS A 605 5.57 38.87 -39.92
CA LYS A 605 6.49 39.94 -40.37
C LYS A 605 7.80 39.92 -39.58
N GLN A 606 8.25 38.79 -39.07
CA GLN A 606 9.50 38.68 -38.27
C GLN A 606 10.73 39.22 -39.01
N LYS A 607 10.78 39.12 -40.35
CA LYS A 607 11.86 39.65 -41.16
C LYS A 607 11.83 41.17 -41.36
N LEU A 608 10.73 41.83 -41.04
CA LEU A 608 10.47 43.27 -41.19
C LEU A 608 10.38 44.00 -39.84
N GLY A 609 10.85 43.38 -38.76
CA GLY A 609 10.88 44.00 -37.42
C GLY A 609 9.57 43.88 -36.63
N GLY A 610 8.58 43.09 -37.06
CA GLY A 610 7.32 42.93 -36.38
C GLY A 610 7.48 42.12 -35.06
N THR A 611 7.24 42.73 -33.92
CA THR A 611 7.42 42.14 -32.58
C THR A 611 6.44 41.01 -32.25
N GLY A 612 5.32 40.88 -32.97
CA GLY A 612 4.26 39.88 -32.71
C GLY A 612 3.51 40.08 -31.39
N ILE A 613 3.66 41.24 -30.75
CA ILE A 613 3.06 41.56 -29.47
C ILE A 613 1.78 42.41 -29.62
N GLY A 614 1.65 43.17 -30.72
CA GLY A 614 0.59 44.15 -30.88
C GLY A 614 -0.83 43.59 -30.76
N LEU A 615 -1.18 42.57 -31.54
CA LEU A 615 -2.54 41.95 -31.47
C LEU A 615 -2.77 41.23 -30.16
N TYR A 616 -1.77 40.60 -29.57
CA TYR A 616 -1.86 40.02 -28.22
C TYR A 616 -2.22 41.11 -27.19
N MET A 617 -1.53 42.26 -27.24
CA MET A 617 -1.82 43.37 -26.34
C MET A 617 -3.21 43.97 -26.61
N SER A 618 -3.61 44.10 -27.88
CA SER A 618 -4.96 44.55 -28.22
C SER A 618 -6.03 43.64 -27.55
N LYS A 619 -5.81 42.33 -27.54
CA LYS A 619 -6.69 41.38 -26.89
C LYS A 619 -6.68 41.54 -25.36
N GLU A 620 -5.48 41.62 -24.75
CA GLU A 620 -5.35 41.82 -23.30
C GLU A 620 -6.03 43.12 -22.82
N ILE A 621 -5.87 44.21 -23.57
CA ILE A 621 -6.52 45.48 -23.27
C ILE A 621 -8.03 45.37 -23.34
N ILE A 622 -8.57 44.82 -24.44
CA ILE A 622 -10.01 44.71 -24.62
C ILE A 622 -10.63 43.75 -23.60
N GLU A 623 -10.02 42.58 -23.34
CA GLU A 623 -10.60 41.57 -22.49
C GLU A 623 -10.38 41.85 -20.99
N LYS A 624 -9.18 42.33 -20.59
CA LYS A 624 -8.88 42.57 -19.16
C LYS A 624 -9.15 43.98 -18.69
N SER A 625 -8.81 45.02 -19.50
CA SER A 625 -9.00 46.42 -19.07
C SER A 625 -10.40 46.94 -19.35
N MET A 626 -10.97 46.57 -20.52
CA MET A 626 -12.27 47.06 -20.97
C MET A 626 -13.43 46.12 -20.72
N SER A 627 -13.17 44.90 -20.19
CA SER A 627 -14.19 43.83 -19.96
C SER A 627 -15.00 43.51 -21.22
N GLY A 628 -14.37 43.64 -22.37
CA GLY A 628 -14.91 43.40 -23.71
C GLY A 628 -14.41 42.10 -24.32
N HIS A 629 -14.64 41.97 -25.64
CA HIS A 629 -14.13 40.83 -26.42
C HIS A 629 -13.68 41.28 -27.77
N ILE A 630 -12.53 40.79 -28.23
CA ILE A 630 -12.02 41.04 -29.59
C ILE A 630 -11.94 39.71 -30.38
N SER A 631 -12.43 39.75 -31.62
CA SER A 631 -12.37 38.62 -32.55
C SER A 631 -12.07 39.10 -33.94
N VAL A 632 -11.71 38.20 -34.84
CA VAL A 632 -11.41 38.52 -36.25
C VAL A 632 -12.09 37.47 -37.14
N THR A 633 -12.59 37.95 -38.28
CA THR A 633 -13.13 37.15 -39.37
C THR A 633 -12.62 37.70 -40.70
N ASN A 634 -12.79 36.99 -41.79
CA ASN A 634 -12.51 37.50 -43.12
C ASN A 634 -13.81 37.95 -43.79
N SER A 635 -13.78 39.11 -44.51
CA SER A 635 -14.78 39.51 -45.50
C SER A 635 -14.36 39.05 -46.90
N LYS A 636 -15.13 39.42 -47.89
CA LYS A 636 -14.78 39.16 -49.31
C LYS A 636 -13.53 39.98 -49.74
N GLU A 637 -13.25 41.08 -49.08
CA GLU A 637 -12.23 42.05 -49.49
C GLU A 637 -10.98 42.00 -48.59
N GLY A 638 -11.14 41.70 -47.26
CA GLY A 638 -10.04 41.69 -46.33
C GLY A 638 -10.37 41.09 -44.97
N ALA A 639 -9.75 41.58 -43.92
CA ALA A 639 -10.02 41.16 -42.56
C ALA A 639 -11.03 42.09 -41.86
N VAL A 640 -11.84 41.52 -40.95
CA VAL A 640 -12.79 42.25 -40.10
C VAL A 640 -12.49 41.95 -38.65
N PHE A 641 -11.93 42.92 -37.95
CA PHE A 641 -11.80 42.87 -36.50
C PHE A 641 -13.08 43.36 -35.84
N LYS A 642 -13.62 42.57 -34.93
CA LYS A 642 -14.82 42.87 -34.16
C LYS A 642 -14.46 43.05 -32.70
N ILE A 643 -14.71 44.22 -32.16
CA ILE A 643 -14.58 44.56 -30.75
C ILE A 643 -15.98 44.75 -30.18
N VAL A 644 -16.27 44.08 -29.05
CA VAL A 644 -17.52 44.19 -28.34
C VAL A 644 -17.24 44.69 -26.93
N LEU A 645 -17.81 45.84 -26.57
CA LEU A 645 -17.69 46.46 -25.25
C LEU A 645 -19.02 46.50 -24.53
N PRO A 646 -19.05 46.48 -23.19
CA PRO A 646 -20.28 46.73 -22.43
C PRO A 646 -20.75 48.17 -22.69
N LYS A 647 -22.05 48.36 -22.87
CA LYS A 647 -22.67 49.66 -23.00
C LYS A 647 -22.63 50.41 -21.70
N VAL A 648 -22.29 51.67 -21.74
CA VAL A 648 -22.38 52.56 -20.57
C VAL A 648 -23.70 53.36 -20.64
N SER A 649 -24.54 53.19 -19.64
CA SER A 649 -25.77 54.00 -19.54
C SER A 649 -25.41 55.49 -19.37
N ARG A 650 -26.05 56.38 -20.13
CA ARG A 650 -25.85 57.87 -20.07
C ARG A 650 -26.24 58.47 -18.70
N ASN A 651 -26.80 57.64 -17.79
CA ASN A 651 -27.24 58.09 -16.46
C ASN A 651 -26.48 57.31 -15.38
N LYS A 652 -25.29 57.76 -15.01
CA LYS A 652 -24.79 57.70 -13.63
C LYS A 652 -23.57 58.59 -13.50
#